data_3a670f554a9f41161a5163cb0792a2f3
#
_entry.id   3a670f554a9f41161a5163cb0792a2f3
#
_cell.length_a   1.000
_cell.length_b   1.000
_cell.length_c   1.000
_cell.angle_alpha   90.00
_cell.angle_beta   90.00
_cell.angle_gamma   90.00
#
_symmetry.space_group_name_H-M   'P 1'
#
loop_
_entity.id
_entity.type
_entity.pdbx_description
1 polymer ?
#
loop_
_entity_poly.entity_id
_entity_poly.type
_entity_poly.pdbx_seq_one_letter_code
_entity_poly.pdbx_strand_id
1 'polypeptide(L)'
;MMKRFTNQSNGSQAGRMNNGGAKFCRFALFPLMLLMLLLLPAGMVAQKAASSSKYIATYESSTQTLTFKKNVGETLPKNSAWVKDKWTVATIKNKLGNGTIVHIVFDKSFSTYTPTSLYCFFEGLTELETITGLEYLNTENVTNMGRMFYDCSKLTSLDVSKFNTANVTNMSYMFYNCKALTSLDVTHFNTANVTNMGYIFYICSSLTSLDVTHFNTAKVTDMRYMFSSCSSLTSLDVTNFKTANVANMSYMFSGCSALLSLDVTNFNTANVTNMSTMFYNCSKLTSLYLTNFNTEKVTSMEGMFSRCKALTTIYASSKFVTTQVSNSSSMFYNCEKLKGEVVVWTKGNATDKTYAKIEGGYFSRAIPRVKYADGTLTFFLASKETLGENEYGIYGLGAKPDWVWKNPNVTKVTKVVFDPAFANARPTNCYAWFQGYVNLTSIEGIEYLNTSQVTDMHNMFSECSHLQTTDFSGFDTRKVKDMSYMFHNCGSLKSLDISNFNTSEVTDMRGMFESCIGLTSLDLSHLNTSKVSVMASMFQSCINLLSVNLSGWDTRNVISMTRMFKRCHSLKTLDLSGFDTREKTCTMGDMFNTCKELTTIFVSDKFAVGTGDTGDGTMFQGCNKLKGANALDKNNPQTGIDNANYKTGYFTKLVGKNGDEKIGAAREPLATDNLALDDNKDFVAYEKFAAKDASYSRTMNAGTTWGTLCLPFGIDQSQETECKFYRLTGIDNDNDCITLESYEEGAKIPAGTPVLFKMNEGEQTLSISAQDAGIVTEPKAGTNTDVNLVGSFTKIGGKDNQGLADTDYI
;
A
#
# COMPACT_ATOMS: atom_id res chain seq x y z
N MET A 1 -26.80 -6.65 -3.87
CA MET A 1 -28.17 -6.26 -4.28
C MET A 1 -28.10 -5.12 -5.27
N MET A 2 -28.80 -5.26 -6.36
CA MET A 2 -29.16 -4.36 -7.45
C MET A 2 -28.30 -4.45 -8.73
N LYS A 3 -28.81 -5.22 -9.58
CA LYS A 3 -29.48 -5.14 -10.91
C LYS A 3 -28.76 -4.29 -11.96
N ARG A 4 -28.19 -5.05 -12.88
CA ARG A 4 -27.83 -4.65 -14.25
C ARG A 4 -29.09 -4.68 -15.12
N PHE A 5 -29.23 -3.73 -16.01
CA PHE A 5 -29.96 -3.92 -17.27
C PHE A 5 -29.02 -3.78 -18.45
N THR A 6 -28.95 -4.85 -19.19
CA THR A 6 -28.41 -4.95 -20.53
C THR A 6 -29.47 -4.52 -21.55
N ASN A 7 -29.05 -3.84 -22.61
CA ASN A 7 -29.74 -3.97 -23.89
C ASN A 7 -28.71 -4.02 -25.01
N GLN A 8 -28.79 -5.12 -25.75
CA GLN A 8 -28.21 -5.34 -27.08
C GLN A 8 -29.11 -4.75 -28.13
N SER A 9 -28.57 -4.24 -29.21
CA SER A 9 -29.01 -4.57 -30.57
C SER A 9 -27.95 -4.15 -31.60
N ASN A 10 -27.44 -5.10 -32.24
CA ASN A 10 -27.13 -5.41 -33.64
C ASN A 10 -27.16 -4.28 -34.68
N GLY A 11 -26.14 -4.30 -35.55
CA GLY A 11 -26.34 -4.32 -36.97
C GLY A 11 -25.44 -3.43 -37.84
N SER A 12 -24.37 -3.97 -38.30
CA SER A 12 -23.79 -4.02 -39.64
C SER A 12 -23.56 -2.78 -40.52
N GLN A 13 -22.32 -2.81 -41.05
CA GLN A 13 -21.86 -2.52 -42.42
C GLN A 13 -21.44 -1.10 -42.81
N ALA A 14 -20.13 -0.99 -42.93
CA ALA A 14 -19.36 -0.64 -44.15
C ALA A 14 -19.66 0.67 -44.93
N GLY A 15 -18.60 1.42 -45.17
CA GLY A 15 -18.53 2.39 -46.24
C GLY A 15 -17.45 3.44 -46.08
N ARG A 16 -16.45 3.29 -46.88
CA ARG A 16 -15.26 4.16 -47.06
C ARG A 16 -15.56 5.57 -47.55
N MET A 17 -14.64 6.45 -47.27
CA MET A 17 -13.97 7.45 -48.11
C MET A 17 -14.24 8.94 -47.85
N ASN A 18 -13.11 9.56 -47.55
CA ASN A 18 -12.48 10.76 -48.11
C ASN A 18 -12.98 12.19 -47.84
N ASN A 19 -11.98 12.87 -47.25
CA ASN A 19 -11.46 14.22 -47.64
C ASN A 19 -12.38 15.44 -47.65
N GLY A 20 -11.92 16.42 -46.93
CA GLY A 20 -12.04 17.79 -47.45
C GLY A 20 -12.55 18.83 -46.46
N GLY A 21 -11.60 19.50 -45.83
CA GLY A 21 -11.52 20.95 -45.87
C GLY A 21 -12.62 21.85 -45.31
N ALA A 22 -12.22 22.61 -44.35
CA ALA A 22 -12.47 24.06 -44.24
C ALA A 22 -13.74 24.64 -43.62
N LYS A 23 -13.52 25.35 -42.53
CA LYS A 23 -14.00 26.72 -42.21
C LYS A 23 -15.45 26.98 -41.81
N PHE A 24 -15.49 27.57 -40.56
CA PHE A 24 -16.38 28.70 -40.15
C PHE A 24 -17.91 28.56 -40.39
N CYS A 25 -18.71 28.55 -39.30
CA CYS A 25 -19.55 29.72 -38.96
C CYS A 25 -20.22 29.57 -37.58
N ARG A 26 -20.07 30.59 -36.76
CA ARG A 26 -20.97 30.93 -35.66
C ARG A 26 -22.34 31.20 -36.24
N PHE A 27 -23.43 30.74 -35.59
CA PHE A 27 -24.58 31.60 -35.27
C PHE A 27 -25.70 30.82 -34.55
N ALA A 28 -26.02 31.34 -33.37
CA ALA A 28 -27.35 31.51 -32.81
C ALA A 28 -28.36 30.31 -32.77
N LEU A 29 -28.46 29.73 -31.57
CA LEU A 29 -29.71 29.05 -31.13
C LEU A 29 -29.98 29.42 -29.67
N PHE A 30 -30.31 30.68 -29.46
CA PHE A 30 -31.13 31.21 -28.38
C PHE A 30 -32.19 32.07 -29.08
N PRO A 31 -33.38 31.61 -29.34
CA PRO A 31 -34.54 31.83 -28.50
C PRO A 31 -35.70 30.84 -28.79
N LEU A 32 -35.65 29.61 -28.34
CA LEU A 32 -36.84 28.72 -28.42
C LEU A 32 -37.22 28.14 -27.04
N MET A 33 -36.56 28.52 -25.98
CA MET A 33 -36.84 28.06 -24.61
C MET A 33 -37.65 29.09 -23.78
N LEU A 34 -37.98 30.25 -24.37
CA LEU A 34 -38.76 31.31 -23.69
C LEU A 34 -40.23 31.35 -24.11
N LEU A 35 -40.70 30.46 -25.02
CA LEU A 35 -42.12 30.48 -25.52
C LEU A 35 -42.94 29.32 -25.01
N MET A 36 -42.43 28.41 -24.18
CA MET A 36 -43.21 27.31 -23.56
C MET A 36 -43.59 27.55 -22.09
N LEU A 37 -43.36 28.74 -21.55
CA LEU A 37 -43.69 29.09 -20.16
C LEU A 37 -44.96 29.96 -20.00
N LEU A 38 -45.77 30.15 -21.04
CA LEU A 38 -46.95 31.05 -20.99
C LEU A 38 -48.30 30.41 -21.33
N LEU A 39 -48.43 29.08 -21.32
CA LEU A 39 -49.72 28.40 -21.47
C LEU A 39 -49.87 27.24 -20.46
N LEU A 40 -49.99 27.57 -19.17
CA LEU A 40 -50.60 26.64 -18.20
C LEU A 40 -51.72 27.39 -17.47
N PRO A 41 -52.93 26.80 -17.35
CA PRO A 41 -54.07 27.46 -16.76
C PRO A 41 -53.89 27.68 -15.27
N ALA A 42 -54.28 28.91 -14.83
CA ALA A 42 -54.40 29.26 -13.44
C ALA A 42 -55.37 28.33 -12.70
N GLY A 43 -54.84 27.36 -11.98
CA GLY A 43 -55.66 26.43 -11.20
C GLY A 43 -54.96 25.18 -10.79
N MET A 44 -53.72 25.26 -10.30
CA MET A 44 -53.10 24.19 -9.54
C MET A 44 -52.61 24.69 -8.20
N VAL A 45 -53.34 24.17 -7.23
CA VAL A 45 -52.98 24.01 -5.81
C VAL A 45 -51.54 24.33 -5.50
N ALA A 46 -51.30 25.26 -4.57
CA ALA A 46 -50.03 25.48 -3.94
C ALA A 46 -49.45 24.15 -3.43
N GLN A 47 -48.57 23.56 -4.25
CA GLN A 47 -47.70 22.49 -3.78
C GLN A 47 -46.86 23.11 -2.69
N LYS A 48 -47.13 22.74 -1.45
CA LYS A 48 -46.36 23.09 -0.27
C LYS A 48 -44.90 22.89 -0.64
N ALA A 49 -44.15 23.98 -0.82
CA ALA A 49 -42.74 23.94 -1.06
C ALA A 49 -42.15 23.04 0.05
N ALA A 50 -41.53 21.95 -0.34
CA ALA A 50 -40.79 21.11 0.59
C ALA A 50 -39.92 22.06 1.41
N SER A 51 -40.13 22.12 2.73
CA SER A 51 -39.38 23.01 3.61
C SER A 51 -37.89 22.72 3.41
N SER A 52 -37.15 23.66 2.80
CA SER A 52 -35.71 23.53 2.71
C SER A 52 -35.18 23.40 4.14
N SER A 53 -34.71 22.20 4.49
CA SER A 53 -34.15 21.95 5.80
C SER A 53 -33.05 22.94 6.08
N LYS A 54 -33.23 23.74 7.13
CA LYS A 54 -32.31 24.80 7.54
C LYS A 54 -31.37 24.25 8.60
N TYR A 55 -30.13 24.65 8.58
CA TYR A 55 -29.13 24.26 9.57
C TYR A 55 -28.92 25.40 10.55
N ILE A 56 -28.72 25.05 11.82
CA ILE A 56 -28.53 26.02 12.90
C ILE A 56 -27.28 25.71 13.71
N ALA A 57 -26.74 26.74 14.34
CA ALA A 57 -25.78 26.61 15.41
C ALA A 57 -26.43 27.13 16.69
N THR A 58 -26.40 26.35 17.76
CA THR A 58 -26.96 26.67 19.08
C THR A 58 -25.85 26.85 20.09
N TYR A 59 -25.84 27.94 20.85
CA TYR A 59 -24.83 28.22 21.86
C TYR A 59 -25.39 28.00 23.27
N GLU A 60 -24.66 27.20 24.05
CA GLU A 60 -24.91 26.93 25.46
C GLU A 60 -23.84 27.62 26.32
N SER A 61 -24.23 28.67 27.07
CA SER A 61 -23.28 29.50 27.82
C SER A 61 -22.69 28.82 29.06
N SER A 62 -23.42 27.90 29.68
CA SER A 62 -22.98 27.17 30.88
C SER A 62 -21.82 26.23 30.58
N THR A 63 -21.77 25.65 29.39
CA THR A 63 -20.72 24.73 28.89
C THR A 63 -19.80 25.40 27.86
N GLN A 64 -20.07 26.62 27.45
CA GLN A 64 -19.36 27.35 26.39
C GLN A 64 -19.30 26.54 25.06
N THR A 65 -20.36 25.78 24.78
CA THR A 65 -20.44 24.85 23.65
C THR A 65 -21.29 25.42 22.52
N LEU A 66 -20.77 25.33 21.29
CA LEU A 66 -21.51 25.65 20.07
C LEU A 66 -21.83 24.34 19.32
N THR A 67 -23.13 24.03 19.19
CA THR A 67 -23.61 22.81 18.55
C THR A 67 -24.23 23.11 17.19
N PHE A 68 -23.73 22.45 16.14
CA PHE A 68 -24.25 22.50 14.78
C PHE A 68 -25.20 21.33 14.53
N LYS A 69 -26.42 21.63 14.03
CA LYS A 69 -27.43 20.60 13.75
C LYS A 69 -28.44 21.04 12.68
N LYS A 70 -29.19 20.10 12.14
CA LYS A 70 -30.34 20.37 11.28
C LYS A 70 -31.54 20.85 12.11
N ASN A 71 -32.19 21.90 11.70
CA ASN A 71 -33.43 22.35 12.32
C ASN A 71 -34.64 21.75 11.59
N VAL A 72 -35.48 21.02 12.34
CA VAL A 72 -36.71 20.46 11.81
C VAL A 72 -37.93 21.37 11.97
N GLY A 73 -37.81 22.46 12.73
CA GLY A 73 -38.85 23.46 12.92
C GLY A 73 -38.73 24.67 12.00
N GLU A 74 -39.84 25.40 11.80
CA GLU A 74 -39.84 26.64 11.01
C GLU A 74 -39.28 27.85 11.78
N THR A 75 -39.27 27.79 13.11
CA THR A 75 -38.79 28.84 13.99
C THR A 75 -37.36 28.59 14.46
N LEU A 76 -36.63 29.70 14.66
CA LEU A 76 -35.26 29.61 15.19
C LEU A 76 -35.33 29.45 16.74
N PRO A 77 -34.74 28.38 17.30
CA PRO A 77 -34.68 28.20 18.75
C PRO A 77 -33.94 29.36 19.46
N LYS A 78 -34.22 29.54 20.74
CA LYS A 78 -33.47 30.51 21.58
C LYS A 78 -31.97 30.18 21.56
N ASN A 79 -31.14 31.23 21.60
CA ASN A 79 -29.66 31.11 21.53
C ASN A 79 -29.16 30.37 20.28
N SER A 80 -29.87 30.43 19.15
CA SER A 80 -29.51 29.80 17.89
C SER A 80 -29.37 30.79 16.76
N ALA A 81 -28.53 30.44 15.77
CA ALA A 81 -28.38 31.21 14.53
C ALA A 81 -28.48 30.26 13.34
N TRP A 82 -29.07 30.75 12.24
CA TRP A 82 -29.06 29.97 10.97
C TRP A 82 -27.63 29.83 10.45
N VAL A 83 -27.27 28.68 9.96
CA VAL A 83 -26.00 28.45 9.26
C VAL A 83 -26.23 28.63 7.76
N LYS A 84 -25.40 29.44 7.12
CA LYS A 84 -25.43 29.70 5.67
C LYS A 84 -24.06 29.34 5.07
N ASP A 85 -24.08 28.97 3.80
CA ASP A 85 -22.80 28.71 3.08
C ASP A 85 -21.88 29.94 3.16
N LYS A 86 -20.58 29.68 3.30
CA LYS A 86 -19.52 30.69 3.47
C LYS A 86 -19.57 31.51 4.76
N TRP A 87 -20.46 31.20 5.71
CA TRP A 87 -20.41 31.80 7.03
C TRP A 87 -19.34 31.15 7.90
N THR A 88 -18.66 31.98 8.68
CA THR A 88 -17.68 31.54 9.68
C THR A 88 -18.33 31.40 11.05
N VAL A 89 -17.67 30.65 11.96
CA VAL A 89 -18.11 30.59 13.36
C VAL A 89 -18.07 31.97 14.02
N ALA A 90 -17.12 32.84 13.65
CA ALA A 90 -17.10 34.24 14.11
C ALA A 90 -18.35 35.00 13.71
N THR A 91 -18.87 34.84 12.50
CA THR A 91 -20.13 35.42 12.04
C THR A 91 -21.31 34.92 12.86
N ILE A 92 -21.33 33.60 13.14
CA ILE A 92 -22.37 32.97 13.98
C ILE A 92 -22.28 33.45 15.41
N LYS A 93 -21.09 33.47 16.00
CA LYS A 93 -20.78 33.96 17.34
C LYS A 93 -21.30 35.42 17.56
N ASN A 94 -21.03 36.32 16.62
CA ASN A 94 -21.51 37.72 16.68
C ASN A 94 -23.04 37.78 16.74
N LYS A 95 -23.76 36.86 16.09
CA LYS A 95 -25.22 36.81 16.14
C LYS A 95 -25.77 36.22 17.44
N LEU A 96 -24.95 35.48 18.18
CA LEU A 96 -25.28 34.82 19.44
C LEU A 96 -24.81 35.59 20.67
N GLY A 97 -24.37 36.86 20.53
CA GLY A 97 -23.97 37.71 21.64
C GLY A 97 -22.52 37.56 22.11
N ASN A 98 -21.61 37.08 21.23
CA ASN A 98 -20.16 37.04 21.44
C ASN A 98 -19.65 36.21 22.61
N GLY A 99 -20.37 35.17 23.04
CA GLY A 99 -19.91 34.23 24.07
C GLY A 99 -18.57 33.59 23.74
N THR A 100 -17.79 33.21 24.73
CA THR A 100 -16.57 32.41 24.55
C THR A 100 -16.95 31.01 24.10
N ILE A 101 -16.30 30.48 23.02
CA ILE A 101 -16.51 29.12 22.51
C ILE A 101 -15.28 28.30 22.87
N VAL A 102 -15.48 27.30 23.73
CA VAL A 102 -14.46 26.35 24.15
C VAL A 102 -14.66 24.99 23.50
N HIS A 103 -15.93 24.62 23.25
CA HIS A 103 -16.26 23.36 22.64
C HIS A 103 -17.16 23.54 21.42
N ILE A 104 -16.91 22.75 20.38
CA ILE A 104 -17.78 22.67 19.20
C ILE A 104 -18.25 21.24 19.03
N VAL A 105 -19.54 21.08 18.73
CA VAL A 105 -20.17 19.78 18.48
C VAL A 105 -20.90 19.82 17.13
N PHE A 106 -20.63 18.86 16.28
CA PHE A 106 -21.44 18.59 15.10
C PHE A 106 -22.35 17.41 15.37
N ASP A 107 -23.66 17.65 15.39
CA ASP A 107 -24.65 16.59 15.49
C ASP A 107 -24.74 15.80 14.17
N LYS A 108 -25.04 14.49 14.25
CA LYS A 108 -25.15 13.61 13.08
C LYS A 108 -26.11 14.17 12.01
N SER A 109 -27.15 14.90 12.40
CA SER A 109 -28.09 15.52 11.47
C SER A 109 -27.46 16.60 10.58
N PHE A 110 -26.27 17.10 10.94
CA PHE A 110 -25.53 18.10 10.16
C PHE A 110 -24.84 17.49 8.92
N SER A 111 -24.71 16.16 8.82
CA SER A 111 -24.04 15.47 7.71
C SER A 111 -24.61 15.74 6.31
N THR A 112 -25.83 16.23 6.24
CA THR A 112 -26.46 16.64 4.98
C THR A 112 -26.23 18.10 4.58
N TYR A 113 -25.49 18.87 5.41
CA TYR A 113 -25.04 20.21 5.06
C TYR A 113 -23.83 20.12 4.12
N THR A 114 -23.90 20.72 2.94
CA THR A 114 -22.88 20.63 1.87
C THR A 114 -22.31 22.01 1.55
N PRO A 115 -21.37 22.53 2.36
CA PRO A 115 -20.75 23.82 2.10
C PRO A 115 -19.86 23.75 0.86
N THR A 116 -19.72 24.87 0.15
CA THR A 116 -18.80 25.02 -0.98
C THR A 116 -17.47 25.65 -0.57
N SER A 117 -17.41 26.28 0.61
CA SER A 117 -16.21 26.90 1.17
C SER A 117 -16.24 26.83 2.70
N LEU A 118 -15.10 26.47 3.27
CA LEU A 118 -14.82 26.52 4.71
C LEU A 118 -13.70 27.53 5.02
N TYR A 119 -13.52 28.52 4.13
CA TYR A 119 -12.56 29.59 4.34
C TYR A 119 -12.86 30.35 5.64
N CYS A 120 -11.88 30.47 6.52
CA CYS A 120 -11.98 31.09 7.85
C CYS A 120 -13.06 30.47 8.78
N PHE A 121 -13.47 29.22 8.58
CA PHE A 121 -14.65 28.69 9.26
C PHE A 121 -14.52 28.71 10.78
N PHE A 122 -13.39 28.29 11.35
CA PHE A 122 -13.08 28.35 12.78
C PHE A 122 -12.03 29.43 13.14
N GLU A 123 -11.77 30.38 12.25
CA GLU A 123 -10.74 31.39 12.42
C GLU A 123 -10.90 32.16 13.73
N GLY A 124 -9.79 32.33 14.45
CA GLY A 124 -9.71 33.20 15.65
C GLY A 124 -10.39 32.63 16.89
N LEU A 125 -10.70 31.34 16.92
CA LEU A 125 -11.25 30.71 18.12
C LEU A 125 -10.11 30.32 19.07
N THR A 126 -9.46 31.32 19.67
CA THR A 126 -8.26 31.12 20.51
C THR A 126 -8.51 30.28 21.75
N GLU A 127 -9.75 30.23 22.25
CA GLU A 127 -10.17 29.47 23.43
C GLU A 127 -10.73 28.10 23.10
N LEU A 128 -10.82 27.72 21.83
CA LEU A 128 -11.33 26.43 21.37
C LEU A 128 -10.39 25.29 21.78
N GLU A 129 -10.90 24.38 22.59
CA GLU A 129 -10.15 23.21 23.10
C GLU A 129 -10.52 21.91 22.40
N THR A 130 -11.80 21.72 22.03
CA THR A 130 -12.27 20.47 21.42
C THR A 130 -13.29 20.70 20.31
N ILE A 131 -13.25 19.85 19.31
CA ILE A 131 -14.28 19.69 18.27
C ILE A 131 -14.68 18.22 18.25
N THR A 132 -15.96 17.92 18.46
CA THR A 132 -16.52 16.57 18.37
C THR A 132 -17.54 16.46 17.25
N GLY A 133 -17.66 15.28 16.65
CA GLY A 133 -18.56 15.04 15.52
C GLY A 133 -18.09 15.70 14.22
N LEU A 134 -16.80 16.05 14.09
CA LEU A 134 -16.26 16.74 12.89
C LEU A 134 -16.43 15.89 11.63
N GLU A 135 -16.57 14.57 11.77
CA GLU A 135 -16.91 13.63 10.69
C GLU A 135 -18.29 13.91 10.05
N TYR A 136 -19.16 14.65 10.73
CA TYR A 136 -20.47 15.08 10.20
C TYR A 136 -20.42 16.41 9.44
N LEU A 137 -19.27 17.05 9.34
CA LEU A 137 -19.06 18.21 8.45
C LEU A 137 -18.71 17.71 7.05
N ASN A 138 -19.68 17.66 6.16
CA ASN A 138 -19.48 17.19 4.78
C ASN A 138 -18.60 18.16 3.99
N THR A 139 -17.44 17.69 3.54
CA THR A 139 -16.46 18.50 2.79
C THR A 139 -16.39 18.16 1.30
N GLU A 140 -17.28 17.31 0.77
CA GLU A 140 -17.26 16.82 -0.60
C GLU A 140 -17.22 17.93 -1.68
N ASN A 141 -17.95 19.03 -1.44
CA ASN A 141 -18.04 20.13 -2.40
C ASN A 141 -17.14 21.34 -2.06
N VAL A 142 -16.29 21.19 -1.04
CA VAL A 142 -15.44 22.29 -0.58
C VAL A 142 -14.26 22.52 -1.52
N THR A 143 -14.12 23.74 -1.99
CA THR A 143 -13.01 24.16 -2.87
C THR A 143 -11.97 25.03 -2.16
N ASN A 144 -12.31 25.59 -0.99
CA ASN A 144 -11.43 26.48 -0.24
C ASN A 144 -11.48 26.18 1.27
N MET A 145 -10.35 25.74 1.82
CA MET A 145 -10.13 25.48 3.26
C MET A 145 -9.10 26.46 3.87
N GLY A 146 -8.76 27.50 3.14
CA GLY A 146 -7.79 28.50 3.64
C GLY A 146 -8.25 29.06 4.98
N ARG A 147 -7.30 29.22 5.95
CA ARG A 147 -7.53 29.75 7.30
C ARG A 147 -8.61 29.01 8.12
N MET A 148 -8.95 27.76 7.74
CA MET A 148 -10.08 27.05 8.38
C MET A 148 -9.92 26.95 9.90
N PHE A 149 -8.73 26.63 10.41
CA PHE A 149 -8.39 26.55 11.83
C PHE A 149 -7.37 27.61 12.24
N TYR A 150 -7.32 28.74 11.52
CA TYR A 150 -6.38 29.83 11.80
C TYR A 150 -6.55 30.32 13.23
N ASP A 151 -5.46 30.32 14.00
CA ASP A 151 -5.38 30.79 15.39
C ASP A 151 -6.29 30.03 16.38
N CYS A 152 -6.55 28.74 16.14
CA CYS A 152 -7.16 27.85 17.13
C CYS A 152 -6.07 27.36 18.11
N SER A 153 -5.54 28.30 18.90
CA SER A 153 -4.27 28.14 19.61
C SER A 153 -4.32 27.22 20.85
N LYS A 154 -5.51 26.91 21.38
CA LYS A 154 -5.72 25.96 22.47
C LYS A 154 -6.17 24.56 22.03
N LEU A 155 -6.45 24.37 20.75
CA LEU A 155 -6.89 23.08 20.22
C LEU A 155 -5.76 22.02 20.34
N THR A 156 -5.98 20.99 21.16
CA THR A 156 -4.95 19.99 21.48
C THR A 156 -4.98 18.76 20.59
N SER A 157 -6.13 18.44 20.02
CA SER A 157 -6.36 17.33 19.11
C SER A 157 -7.36 17.70 18.02
N LEU A 158 -7.22 17.15 16.84
CA LEU A 158 -8.10 17.41 15.72
C LEU A 158 -8.16 16.19 14.80
N ASP A 159 -9.35 15.61 14.68
CA ASP A 159 -9.60 14.51 13.73
C ASP A 159 -10.15 15.07 12.41
N VAL A 160 -9.32 15.03 11.37
CA VAL A 160 -9.69 15.43 10.01
C VAL A 160 -9.79 14.22 9.06
N SER A 161 -9.81 13.00 9.61
CA SER A 161 -9.77 11.74 8.84
C SER A 161 -10.90 11.56 7.83
N LYS A 162 -12.02 12.25 8.01
CA LYS A 162 -13.19 12.21 7.11
C LYS A 162 -13.25 13.37 6.12
N PHE A 163 -12.24 14.25 6.10
CA PHE A 163 -12.23 15.36 5.14
C PHE A 163 -11.98 14.87 3.72
N ASN A 164 -12.92 15.13 2.82
CA ASN A 164 -12.70 14.99 1.39
C ASN A 164 -12.07 16.30 0.85
N THR A 165 -10.80 16.23 0.48
CA THR A 165 -10.05 17.40 0.00
C THR A 165 -9.81 17.39 -1.52
N ALA A 166 -10.43 16.44 -2.26
CA ALA A 166 -10.19 16.25 -3.69
C ALA A 166 -10.49 17.49 -4.55
N ASN A 167 -11.44 18.33 -4.13
CA ASN A 167 -11.83 19.55 -4.84
C ASN A 167 -11.15 20.82 -4.30
N VAL A 168 -10.32 20.70 -3.25
CA VAL A 168 -9.71 21.85 -2.60
C VAL A 168 -8.56 22.41 -3.43
N THR A 169 -8.60 23.71 -3.68
CA THR A 169 -7.55 24.45 -4.42
C THR A 169 -6.71 25.36 -3.54
N ASN A 170 -7.21 25.73 -2.35
CA ASN A 170 -6.53 26.60 -1.41
C ASN A 170 -6.56 26.02 0.01
N MET A 171 -5.36 25.76 0.57
CA MET A 171 -5.14 25.33 1.96
C MET A 171 -4.24 26.32 2.73
N SER A 172 -4.04 27.54 2.21
CA SER A 172 -3.16 28.52 2.86
C SER A 172 -3.64 28.84 4.27
N TYR A 173 -2.70 28.93 5.23
CA TYR A 173 -2.97 29.24 6.64
C TYR A 173 -3.93 28.27 7.34
N MET A 174 -4.21 27.06 6.81
CA MET A 174 -5.28 26.20 7.32
C MET A 174 -5.12 25.89 8.81
N PHE A 175 -3.92 25.61 9.27
CA PHE A 175 -3.58 25.30 10.67
C PHE A 175 -2.62 26.34 11.28
N TYR A 176 -2.63 27.57 10.78
CA TYR A 176 -1.81 28.68 11.30
C TYR A 176 -2.03 28.87 12.80
N ASN A 177 -0.95 28.89 13.60
CA ASN A 177 -0.95 29.10 15.05
C ASN A 177 -1.83 28.10 15.84
N CYS A 178 -1.98 26.86 15.37
CA CYS A 178 -2.53 25.75 16.15
C CYS A 178 -1.43 25.19 17.07
N LYS A 179 -0.88 26.06 17.93
CA LYS A 179 0.34 25.78 18.71
C LYS A 179 0.21 24.71 19.79
N ALA A 180 -1.02 24.36 20.20
CA ALA A 180 -1.28 23.32 21.18
C ALA A 180 -1.44 21.92 20.56
N LEU A 181 -1.61 21.78 19.22
CA LEU A 181 -1.70 20.49 18.55
C LEU A 181 -0.38 19.71 18.72
N THR A 182 -0.46 18.52 19.31
CA THR A 182 0.70 17.62 19.50
C THR A 182 0.86 16.59 18.38
N SER A 183 -0.25 16.27 17.71
CA SER A 183 -0.30 15.39 16.53
C SER A 183 -1.39 15.85 15.56
N LEU A 184 -1.22 15.58 14.28
CA LEU A 184 -2.20 15.87 13.24
C LEU A 184 -2.02 14.86 12.10
N ASP A 185 -3.05 14.05 11.85
CA ASP A 185 -3.06 13.10 10.73
C ASP A 185 -3.66 13.74 9.48
N VAL A 186 -2.82 13.96 8.46
CA VAL A 186 -3.20 14.50 7.15
C VAL A 186 -2.89 13.52 6.00
N THR A 187 -2.63 12.24 6.33
CA THR A 187 -2.18 11.23 5.36
C THR A 187 -3.18 10.98 4.21
N HIS A 188 -4.46 11.18 4.46
CA HIS A 188 -5.53 11.03 3.44
C HIS A 188 -5.90 12.31 2.71
N PHE A 189 -5.20 13.43 2.95
CA PHE A 189 -5.46 14.64 2.18
C PHE A 189 -5.08 14.47 0.71
N ASN A 190 -6.04 14.58 -0.18
CA ASN A 190 -5.78 14.69 -1.61
C ASN A 190 -5.44 16.15 -1.96
N THR A 191 -4.17 16.42 -2.19
CA THR A 191 -3.67 17.78 -2.48
C THR A 191 -3.42 18.04 -3.97
N ALA A 192 -3.84 17.12 -4.86
CA ALA A 192 -3.55 17.19 -6.30
C ALA A 192 -4.05 18.46 -7.00
N ASN A 193 -5.05 19.13 -6.43
CA ASN A 193 -5.60 20.37 -6.96
C ASN A 193 -5.16 21.64 -6.21
N VAL A 194 -4.39 21.50 -5.14
CA VAL A 194 -3.98 22.63 -4.31
C VAL A 194 -2.90 23.45 -5.01
N THR A 195 -3.11 24.75 -5.11
CA THR A 195 -2.17 25.70 -5.72
C THR A 195 -1.45 26.58 -4.69
N ASN A 196 -2.01 26.72 -3.49
CA ASN A 196 -1.44 27.54 -2.41
C ASN A 196 -1.43 26.78 -1.09
N MET A 197 -0.21 26.54 -0.55
CA MET A 197 0.06 25.90 0.74
C MET A 197 0.85 26.85 1.68
N GLY A 198 0.95 28.14 1.35
CA GLY A 198 1.69 29.07 2.19
C GLY A 198 1.10 29.12 3.61
N TYR A 199 1.99 29.11 4.64
CA TYR A 199 1.65 29.20 6.06
C TYR A 199 0.78 28.05 6.61
N ILE A 200 0.58 26.95 5.88
CA ILE A 200 -0.40 25.92 6.26
C ILE A 200 -0.19 25.38 7.67
N PHE A 201 1.05 25.17 8.13
CA PHE A 201 1.42 24.68 9.47
C PHE A 201 2.23 25.71 10.27
N TYR A 202 2.15 26.99 9.92
CA TYR A 202 2.94 28.03 10.59
C TYR A 202 2.59 28.14 12.08
N ILE A 203 3.61 28.10 12.96
CA ILE A 203 3.50 28.11 14.44
C ILE A 203 2.69 26.90 15.00
N CYS A 204 2.74 25.73 14.36
CA CYS A 204 2.31 24.50 14.98
C CYS A 204 3.45 23.97 15.88
N SER A 205 3.77 24.73 16.96
CA SER A 205 5.02 24.58 17.71
C SER A 205 5.10 23.32 18.57
N SER A 206 3.96 22.69 18.90
CA SER A 206 3.93 21.44 19.69
C SER A 206 3.87 20.18 18.86
N LEU A 207 3.72 20.24 17.53
CA LEU A 207 3.76 19.05 16.67
C LEU A 207 5.14 18.39 16.77
N THR A 208 5.16 17.12 17.20
CA THR A 208 6.38 16.32 17.31
C THR A 208 6.68 15.50 16.05
N SER A 209 5.66 15.16 15.29
CA SER A 209 5.71 14.49 13.98
C SER A 209 4.61 15.00 13.06
N LEU A 210 4.83 14.94 11.75
CA LEU A 210 3.85 15.30 10.72
C LEU A 210 4.18 14.52 9.44
N ASP A 211 3.26 13.66 9.01
CA ASP A 211 3.42 12.92 7.76
C ASP A 211 2.77 13.69 6.60
N VAL A 212 3.62 14.16 5.69
CA VAL A 212 3.24 14.87 4.45
C VAL A 212 3.73 14.12 3.20
N THR A 213 4.13 12.87 3.33
CA THR A 213 4.68 12.05 2.23
C THR A 213 3.68 11.86 1.08
N HIS A 214 2.38 11.91 1.36
CA HIS A 214 1.30 11.79 0.38
C HIS A 214 0.91 13.11 -0.31
N PHE A 215 1.50 14.25 0.10
CA PHE A 215 1.17 15.53 -0.50
C PHE A 215 1.65 15.61 -1.96
N ASN A 216 0.71 15.78 -2.86
CA ASN A 216 1.00 16.10 -4.26
C ASN A 216 1.14 17.62 -4.42
N THR A 217 2.38 18.10 -4.50
CA THR A 217 2.68 19.54 -4.58
C THR A 217 2.91 20.03 -6.00
N ALA A 218 2.61 19.25 -7.02
CA ALA A 218 2.93 19.56 -8.42
C ALA A 218 2.30 20.86 -8.94
N LYS A 219 1.16 21.28 -8.40
CA LYS A 219 0.48 22.54 -8.76
C LYS A 219 0.77 23.70 -7.82
N VAL A 220 1.51 23.47 -6.74
CA VAL A 220 1.76 24.50 -5.72
C VAL A 220 2.76 25.53 -6.25
N THR A 221 2.42 26.81 -6.09
CA THR A 221 3.26 27.94 -6.53
C THR A 221 3.85 28.73 -5.36
N ASP A 222 3.28 28.61 -4.16
CA ASP A 222 3.69 29.32 -2.94
C ASP A 222 3.81 28.35 -1.77
N MET A 223 5.04 28.21 -1.23
CA MET A 223 5.37 27.40 -0.05
C MET A 223 5.98 28.23 1.10
N ARG A 224 5.85 29.56 1.04
CA ARG A 224 6.42 30.41 2.10
C ARG A 224 5.81 30.07 3.46
N TYR A 225 6.66 30.05 4.49
CA TYR A 225 6.28 29.78 5.89
C TYR A 225 5.60 28.44 6.14
N MET A 226 5.63 27.48 5.20
CA MET A 226 4.82 26.26 5.24
C MET A 226 4.95 25.50 6.57
N PHE A 227 6.18 25.36 7.09
CA PHE A 227 6.50 24.68 8.35
C PHE A 227 7.19 25.63 9.35
N SER A 228 7.15 26.95 9.11
CA SER A 228 7.90 27.89 9.94
C SER A 228 7.40 27.84 11.39
N SER A 229 8.33 27.83 12.33
CA SER A 229 8.08 27.72 13.78
C SER A 229 7.37 26.44 14.25
N CYS A 230 7.50 25.34 13.49
CA CYS A 230 7.21 23.98 13.96
C CYS A 230 8.39 23.50 14.82
N SER A 231 8.56 24.12 16.00
CA SER A 231 9.80 24.03 16.79
C SER A 231 10.05 22.69 17.47
N SER A 232 9.02 21.84 17.59
CA SER A 232 9.10 20.49 18.18
C SER A 232 9.27 19.37 17.17
N LEU A 233 9.14 19.61 15.86
CA LEU A 233 9.38 18.60 14.83
C LEU A 233 10.82 18.12 14.85
N THR A 234 11.03 16.82 15.11
CA THR A 234 12.37 16.21 15.12
C THR A 234 12.77 15.65 13.76
N SER A 235 11.81 15.28 12.93
CA SER A 235 11.96 14.82 11.55
C SER A 235 10.83 15.34 10.68
N LEU A 236 11.07 15.49 9.38
CA LEU A 236 10.07 15.88 8.39
C LEU A 236 10.49 15.34 7.02
N ASP A 237 9.68 14.46 6.43
CA ASP A 237 9.92 13.94 5.09
C ASP A 237 9.20 14.78 4.04
N VAL A 238 9.99 15.49 3.22
CA VAL A 238 9.55 16.31 2.09
C VAL A 238 10.13 15.79 0.76
N THR A 239 10.62 14.56 0.74
CA THR A 239 11.30 13.97 -0.45
C THR A 239 10.37 13.82 -1.65
N ASN A 240 9.06 13.69 -1.44
CA ASN A 240 8.06 13.61 -2.49
C ASN A 240 7.59 14.97 -3.04
N PHE A 241 8.04 16.10 -2.46
CA PHE A 241 7.61 17.42 -2.88
C PHE A 241 8.09 17.74 -4.30
N LYS A 242 7.16 18.09 -5.17
CA LYS A 242 7.41 18.54 -6.55
C LYS A 242 7.39 20.08 -6.55
N THR A 243 8.59 20.70 -6.59
CA THR A 243 8.73 22.14 -6.37
C THR A 243 9.00 22.96 -7.64
N ALA A 244 8.90 22.34 -8.80
CA ALA A 244 9.21 22.99 -10.09
C ALA A 244 8.40 24.27 -10.39
N ASN A 245 7.19 24.37 -9.84
CA ASN A 245 6.30 25.54 -10.02
C ASN A 245 6.39 26.56 -8.88
N VAL A 246 7.21 26.30 -7.84
CA VAL A 246 7.29 27.17 -6.67
C VAL A 246 8.18 28.38 -6.97
N ALA A 247 7.64 29.58 -6.78
CA ALA A 247 8.38 30.82 -6.93
C ALA A 247 8.89 31.39 -5.61
N ASN A 248 8.27 31.05 -4.48
CA ASN A 248 8.62 31.59 -3.15
C ASN A 248 8.73 30.47 -2.11
N MET A 249 9.95 30.29 -1.55
CA MET A 249 10.26 29.36 -0.46
C MET A 249 10.73 30.09 0.81
N SER A 250 10.50 31.40 0.91
CA SER A 250 10.95 32.17 2.06
C SER A 250 10.33 31.63 3.36
N TYR A 251 11.15 31.57 4.42
CA TYR A 251 10.76 31.08 5.75
C TYR A 251 10.24 29.64 5.82
N MET A 252 10.35 28.82 4.76
CA MET A 252 9.65 27.52 4.67
C MET A 252 9.91 26.62 5.89
N PHE A 253 11.14 26.56 6.40
CA PHE A 253 11.54 25.76 7.57
C PHE A 253 12.09 26.64 8.71
N SER A 254 11.86 27.94 8.67
CA SER A 254 12.37 28.89 9.68
C SER A 254 11.89 28.52 11.08
N GLY A 255 12.78 28.41 12.05
CA GLY A 255 12.40 28.10 13.42
C GLY A 255 12.05 26.63 13.71
N CYS A 256 12.31 25.71 12.78
CA CYS A 256 12.25 24.26 13.04
C CYS A 256 13.46 23.83 13.89
N SER A 257 13.51 24.29 15.15
CA SER A 257 14.70 24.24 15.99
C SER A 257 15.06 22.86 16.53
N ALA A 258 14.09 21.91 16.55
CA ALA A 258 14.31 20.54 16.97
C ALA A 258 14.74 19.60 15.83
N LEU A 259 14.64 20.05 14.57
CA LEU A 259 14.88 19.23 13.38
C LEU A 259 16.35 18.78 13.31
N LEU A 260 16.57 17.47 13.29
CA LEU A 260 17.91 16.86 13.30
C LEU A 260 18.50 16.72 11.90
N SER A 261 17.65 16.39 10.93
CA SER A 261 17.98 16.24 9.51
C SER A 261 16.83 16.75 8.65
N LEU A 262 17.15 17.14 7.40
CA LEU A 262 16.15 17.55 6.42
C LEU A 262 16.67 17.26 5.02
N ASP A 263 15.96 16.40 4.28
CA ASP A 263 16.31 16.10 2.90
C ASP A 263 15.51 16.98 1.93
N VAL A 264 16.20 17.93 1.30
CA VAL A 264 15.66 18.83 0.27
C VAL A 264 16.32 18.58 -1.09
N THR A 265 17.02 17.46 -1.26
CA THR A 265 17.76 17.17 -2.48
C THR A 265 16.84 16.96 -3.70
N ASN A 266 15.55 16.64 -3.52
CA ASN A 266 14.55 16.56 -4.59
C ASN A 266 13.95 17.93 -5.00
N PHE A 267 14.30 19.01 -4.30
CA PHE A 267 13.74 20.32 -4.63
C PHE A 267 14.28 20.83 -5.97
N ASN A 268 13.38 21.09 -6.90
CA ASN A 268 13.69 21.82 -8.12
C ASN A 268 13.45 23.32 -7.83
N THR A 269 14.53 24.07 -7.71
CA THR A 269 14.48 25.47 -7.34
C THR A 269 14.68 26.44 -8.52
N ALA A 270 14.67 25.95 -9.75
CA ALA A 270 14.97 26.74 -10.96
C ALA A 270 14.03 27.94 -11.18
N ASN A 271 12.85 27.94 -10.58
CA ASN A 271 11.89 29.05 -10.66
C ASN A 271 11.79 29.85 -9.36
N VAL A 272 12.53 29.52 -8.33
CA VAL A 272 12.49 30.21 -7.05
C VAL A 272 13.22 31.55 -7.15
N THR A 273 12.55 32.61 -6.70
CA THR A 273 13.10 33.97 -6.67
C THR A 273 13.43 34.45 -5.25
N ASN A 274 12.81 33.86 -4.21
CA ASN A 274 13.00 34.25 -2.81
C ASN A 274 13.23 33.01 -1.92
N MET A 275 14.40 32.96 -1.28
CA MET A 275 14.80 31.95 -0.27
C MET A 275 15.17 32.60 1.08
N SER A 276 14.71 33.83 1.30
CA SER A 276 15.03 34.54 2.55
C SER A 276 14.59 33.70 3.75
N THR A 277 15.49 33.58 4.74
CA THR A 277 15.22 32.98 6.05
C THR A 277 14.73 31.52 5.97
N MET A 278 14.98 30.82 4.85
CA MET A 278 14.41 29.48 4.57
C MET A 278 14.75 28.48 5.66
N PHE A 279 15.99 28.49 6.20
CA PHE A 279 16.47 27.61 7.26
C PHE A 279 16.86 28.37 8.55
N TYR A 280 16.37 29.61 8.72
CA TYR A 280 16.67 30.41 9.89
C TYR A 280 16.38 29.67 11.19
N ASN A 281 17.34 29.63 12.14
CA ASN A 281 17.18 29.02 13.45
C ASN A 281 16.79 27.52 13.43
N CYS A 282 17.21 26.76 12.40
CA CYS A 282 17.22 25.30 12.42
C CYS A 282 18.43 24.85 13.29
N SER A 283 18.33 25.10 14.61
CA SER A 283 19.49 25.15 15.50
C SER A 283 20.13 23.79 15.81
N LYS A 284 19.41 22.67 15.59
CA LYS A 284 19.92 21.29 15.74
C LYS A 284 20.36 20.63 14.45
N LEU A 285 20.06 21.24 13.29
CA LEU A 285 20.44 20.70 11.99
C LEU A 285 21.96 20.73 11.82
N THR A 286 22.58 19.58 11.55
CA THR A 286 24.04 19.44 11.48
C THR A 286 24.63 19.58 10.09
N SER A 287 23.85 19.21 9.07
CA SER A 287 24.25 19.32 7.67
C SER A 287 23.07 19.67 6.78
N LEU A 288 23.34 20.28 5.62
CA LEU A 288 22.36 20.58 4.57
C LEU A 288 22.91 20.20 3.20
N TYR A 289 22.07 19.55 2.40
CA TYR A 289 22.41 19.10 1.04
C TYR A 289 21.61 19.90 0.02
N LEU A 290 22.27 20.90 -0.59
CA LEU A 290 21.71 21.82 -1.57
C LEU A 290 22.28 21.54 -2.98
N THR A 291 22.72 20.30 -3.24
CA THR A 291 23.43 19.91 -4.46
C THR A 291 22.58 20.09 -5.72
N ASN A 292 21.23 20.03 -5.60
CA ASN A 292 20.29 20.24 -6.70
C ASN A 292 19.69 21.65 -6.75
N PHE A 293 20.06 22.53 -5.81
CA PHE A 293 19.54 23.90 -5.82
C PHE A 293 20.12 24.66 -7.00
N ASN A 294 19.27 25.05 -7.94
CA ASN A 294 19.55 26.03 -8.98
C ASN A 294 19.07 27.40 -8.48
N THR A 295 20.00 28.33 -8.23
CA THR A 295 19.71 29.61 -7.64
C THR A 295 19.89 30.79 -8.62
N GLU A 296 19.95 30.53 -9.93
CA GLU A 296 20.14 31.55 -10.96
C GLU A 296 19.12 32.68 -10.91
N LYS A 297 17.87 32.41 -10.51
CA LYS A 297 16.79 33.39 -10.45
C LYS A 297 16.59 33.99 -9.05
N VAL A 298 17.34 33.52 -8.05
CA VAL A 298 17.14 33.95 -6.66
C VAL A 298 17.67 35.36 -6.46
N THR A 299 16.80 36.26 -6.00
CA THR A 299 17.15 37.65 -5.72
C THR A 299 17.36 37.95 -4.25
N SER A 300 16.79 37.12 -3.34
CA SER A 300 16.94 37.29 -1.89
C SER A 300 17.26 35.97 -1.20
N MET A 301 18.35 35.99 -0.40
CA MET A 301 18.83 34.95 0.51
C MET A 301 19.08 35.51 1.91
N GLU A 302 18.41 36.62 2.28
CA GLU A 302 18.56 37.26 3.60
C GLU A 302 18.35 36.23 4.70
N GLY A 303 19.31 36.13 5.65
CA GLY A 303 19.21 35.27 6.81
C GLY A 303 19.02 33.78 6.52
N MET A 304 19.27 33.28 5.29
CA MET A 304 18.89 31.94 4.83
C MET A 304 19.31 30.84 5.80
N PHE A 305 20.52 30.91 6.38
CA PHE A 305 21.07 29.95 7.33
C PHE A 305 21.30 30.55 8.73
N SER A 306 20.88 31.79 8.94
CA SER A 306 21.13 32.52 10.19
C SER A 306 20.70 31.71 11.41
N ARG A 307 21.54 31.70 12.48
CA ARG A 307 21.32 30.99 13.75
C ARG A 307 21.24 29.45 13.67
N CYS A 308 21.72 28.82 12.59
CA CYS A 308 21.91 27.37 12.50
C CYS A 308 23.15 26.97 13.32
N LYS A 309 23.05 26.96 14.66
CA LYS A 309 24.19 26.83 15.57
C LYS A 309 24.91 25.47 15.52
N ALA A 310 24.18 24.39 15.19
CA ALA A 310 24.76 23.05 15.07
C ALA A 310 25.29 22.77 13.66
N LEU A 311 24.97 23.60 12.66
CA LEU A 311 25.29 23.36 11.26
C LEU A 311 26.81 23.39 11.04
N THR A 312 27.37 22.23 10.65
CA THR A 312 28.79 22.06 10.39
C THR A 312 29.14 22.16 8.92
N THR A 313 28.24 21.68 8.04
CA THR A 313 28.54 21.54 6.62
C THR A 313 27.30 21.85 5.77
N ILE A 314 27.49 22.63 4.70
CA ILE A 314 26.51 22.82 3.64
C ILE A 314 27.13 22.26 2.34
N TYR A 315 26.50 21.23 1.80
CA TYR A 315 26.91 20.66 0.53
C TYR A 315 26.17 21.35 -0.61
N ALA A 316 26.92 21.82 -1.62
CA ALA A 316 26.37 22.51 -2.77
C ALA A 316 27.04 22.05 -4.08
N SER A 317 26.46 22.41 -5.20
CA SER A 317 27.01 22.22 -6.54
C SER A 317 27.26 23.56 -7.24
N SER A 318 27.83 23.50 -8.42
CA SER A 318 28.05 24.70 -9.28
C SER A 318 26.74 25.40 -9.70
N LYS A 319 25.56 24.75 -9.47
CA LYS A 319 24.24 25.36 -9.72
C LYS A 319 23.83 26.36 -8.64
N PHE A 320 24.48 26.29 -7.46
CA PHE A 320 24.23 27.28 -6.40
C PHE A 320 25.08 28.54 -6.68
N VAL A 321 24.47 29.53 -7.29
CA VAL A 321 25.08 30.80 -7.67
C VAL A 321 24.38 31.97 -6.96
N THR A 322 25.12 33.05 -6.72
CA THR A 322 24.63 34.24 -6.03
C THR A 322 24.68 35.51 -6.90
N THR A 323 24.77 35.35 -8.21
CA THR A 323 24.96 36.47 -9.17
C THR A 323 23.78 37.45 -9.16
N GLN A 324 22.55 36.95 -9.05
CA GLN A 324 21.33 37.76 -9.03
C GLN A 324 20.90 38.16 -7.61
N VAL A 325 21.57 37.66 -6.57
CA VAL A 325 21.18 37.92 -5.19
C VAL A 325 21.52 39.38 -4.83
N SER A 326 20.51 40.19 -4.63
CA SER A 326 20.61 41.58 -4.20
C SER A 326 20.57 41.76 -2.68
N ASN A 327 19.81 40.88 -1.95
CA ASN A 327 19.74 40.86 -0.49
C ASN A 327 20.25 39.54 0.06
N SER A 328 21.33 39.57 0.80
CA SER A 328 21.96 38.40 1.47
C SER A 328 22.40 38.72 2.90
N SER A 329 21.89 39.83 3.46
CA SER A 329 22.27 40.27 4.81
C SER A 329 22.04 39.16 5.83
N SER A 330 23.00 38.96 6.74
CA SER A 330 22.92 37.99 7.85
C SER A 330 22.75 36.52 7.40
N MET A 331 23.06 36.16 6.14
CA MET A 331 22.86 34.83 5.58
C MET A 331 23.46 33.72 6.46
N PHE A 332 24.65 33.93 7.05
CA PHE A 332 25.37 33.00 7.92
C PHE A 332 25.54 33.52 9.36
N TYR A 333 24.75 34.48 9.80
CA TYR A 333 24.86 35.04 11.14
C TYR A 333 24.67 33.97 12.22
N ASN A 334 25.59 33.85 13.18
CA ASN A 334 25.61 32.84 14.27
C ASN A 334 25.60 31.36 13.79
N CYS A 335 26.26 31.04 12.68
CA CYS A 335 26.53 29.66 12.24
C CYS A 335 27.88 29.18 12.80
N GLU A 336 28.03 29.18 14.12
CA GLU A 336 29.32 29.08 14.85
C GLU A 336 30.14 27.82 14.56
N LYS A 337 29.52 26.74 14.10
CA LYS A 337 30.16 25.47 13.75
C LYS A 337 30.41 25.27 12.25
N LEU A 338 29.95 26.20 11.44
CA LEU A 338 29.99 26.06 9.98
C LEU A 338 31.44 26.15 9.46
N LYS A 339 31.78 25.19 8.62
CA LYS A 339 33.06 25.13 7.93
C LYS A 339 32.87 24.66 6.49
N GLY A 340 33.59 25.30 5.56
CA GLY A 340 33.77 24.81 4.21
C GLY A 340 35.02 23.95 4.08
N GLU A 341 35.48 23.74 2.82
CA GLU A 341 36.68 22.95 2.58
C GLU A 341 37.95 23.59 3.15
N VAL A 342 38.02 24.90 3.22
CA VAL A 342 39.19 25.67 3.64
C VAL A 342 38.83 26.73 4.68
N VAL A 343 37.61 27.27 4.67
CA VAL A 343 37.18 28.41 5.48
C VAL A 343 36.30 27.93 6.64
N VAL A 344 36.64 28.37 7.86
CA VAL A 344 35.84 28.13 9.04
C VAL A 344 35.14 29.44 9.44
N TRP A 345 33.90 29.37 9.87
CA TRP A 345 33.13 30.51 10.34
C TRP A 345 33.80 31.14 11.59
N THR A 346 33.95 32.46 11.59
CA THR A 346 34.39 33.27 12.74
C THR A 346 33.55 34.55 12.80
N LYS A 347 33.55 35.19 13.98
CA LYS A 347 32.83 36.48 14.16
C LYS A 347 33.34 37.61 13.25
N GLY A 348 34.56 37.51 12.74
CA GLY A 348 35.14 38.51 11.84
C GLY A 348 34.84 38.29 10.36
N ASN A 349 34.31 37.13 10.02
CA ASN A 349 33.98 36.85 8.64
C ASN A 349 32.67 37.54 8.20
N ALA A 350 32.57 37.88 6.95
CA ALA A 350 31.30 38.37 6.37
C ALA A 350 30.18 37.33 6.53
N THR A 351 29.00 37.76 6.88
CA THR A 351 27.82 36.90 7.09
C THR A 351 26.87 36.92 5.91
N ASP A 352 27.24 37.50 4.80
CA ASP A 352 26.49 37.60 3.55
C ASP A 352 26.88 36.54 2.50
N LYS A 353 26.48 36.73 1.25
CA LYS A 353 26.74 35.84 0.09
C LYS A 353 28.22 35.65 -0.27
N THR A 354 29.12 36.47 0.28
CA THR A 354 30.57 36.42 -0.04
C THR A 354 31.16 35.01 0.18
N TYR A 355 30.67 34.31 1.22
CA TYR A 355 31.08 32.96 1.55
C TYR A 355 30.13 31.87 1.06
N ALA A 356 29.07 32.20 0.31
CA ALA A 356 28.13 31.24 -0.24
C ALA A 356 28.67 30.56 -1.51
N LYS A 357 29.81 29.91 -1.41
CA LYS A 357 30.55 29.25 -2.51
C LYS A 357 31.40 28.09 -1.96
N ILE A 358 31.80 27.17 -2.84
CA ILE A 358 32.65 26.03 -2.49
C ILE A 358 34.09 26.52 -2.29
N GLU A 359 34.70 27.06 -3.36
CA GLU A 359 36.09 27.50 -3.31
C GLU A 359 36.23 28.79 -2.50
N GLY A 360 36.93 28.72 -1.34
CA GLY A 360 37.09 29.84 -0.44
C GLY A 360 35.83 30.32 0.25
N GLY A 361 34.81 29.46 0.38
CA GLY A 361 33.56 29.73 1.08
C GLY A 361 33.20 28.65 2.11
N TYR A 362 31.94 28.69 2.59
CA TYR A 362 31.43 27.77 3.58
C TYR A 362 30.79 26.51 2.99
N PHE A 363 30.75 26.38 1.69
CA PHE A 363 30.17 25.21 1.06
C PHE A 363 31.23 24.14 0.79
N SER A 364 30.78 22.89 0.80
CA SER A 364 31.58 21.71 0.51
C SER A 364 30.96 20.92 -0.65
N ARG A 365 31.82 20.20 -1.40
CA ARG A 365 31.36 19.21 -2.38
C ARG A 365 30.79 17.99 -1.65
N ALA A 366 29.81 17.35 -2.24
CA ALA A 366 29.26 16.07 -1.79
C ALA A 366 29.59 15.01 -2.83
N ILE A 367 30.75 14.37 -2.67
CA ILE A 367 31.24 13.37 -3.61
C ILE A 367 31.14 11.99 -2.98
N PRO A 368 30.20 11.12 -3.46
CA PRO A 368 30.08 9.77 -2.93
C PRO A 368 31.36 8.97 -3.14
N ARG A 369 31.85 8.32 -2.08
CA ARG A 369 33.07 7.54 -2.03
C ARG A 369 32.88 6.27 -1.24
N VAL A 370 33.74 5.31 -1.54
CA VAL A 370 33.90 4.09 -0.74
C VAL A 370 35.36 3.97 -0.34
N LYS A 371 35.61 3.65 0.95
CA LYS A 371 36.94 3.44 1.51
C LYS A 371 37.03 2.05 2.10
N TYR A 372 38.13 1.34 1.79
CA TYR A 372 38.49 0.10 2.46
C TYR A 372 39.54 0.35 3.54
N ALA A 373 39.28 -0.12 4.76
CA ALA A 373 40.27 -0.14 5.85
C ALA A 373 39.94 -1.32 6.80
N ASP A 374 40.93 -2.09 7.16
CA ASP A 374 40.88 -3.13 8.20
C ASP A 374 39.66 -4.05 8.15
N GLY A 375 39.36 -4.58 6.97
CA GLY A 375 38.23 -5.47 6.76
C GLY A 375 36.87 -4.78 6.66
N THR A 376 36.85 -3.44 6.75
CA THR A 376 35.64 -2.61 6.69
C THR A 376 35.62 -1.82 5.38
N LEU A 377 34.43 -1.80 4.74
CA LEU A 377 34.13 -0.96 3.60
C LEU A 377 33.21 0.15 4.05
N THR A 378 33.63 1.40 4.01
CA THR A 378 32.85 2.57 4.45
C THR A 378 32.39 3.40 3.27
N PHE A 379 31.08 3.63 3.18
CA PHE A 379 30.42 4.51 2.22
C PHE A 379 30.23 5.89 2.88
N PHE A 380 30.75 6.96 2.24
CA PHE A 380 30.74 8.30 2.81
C PHE A 380 30.70 9.38 1.72
N LEU A 381 30.54 10.64 2.12
CA LEU A 381 30.64 11.79 1.23
C LEU A 381 31.99 12.51 1.45
N ALA A 382 32.79 12.57 0.39
CA ALA A 382 34.06 13.30 0.40
C ALA A 382 33.85 14.76 -0.06
N SER A 383 34.69 15.67 0.48
CA SER A 383 34.74 17.08 0.07
C SER A 383 35.75 17.33 -1.06
N LYS A 384 36.71 16.43 -1.28
CA LYS A 384 37.78 16.57 -2.27
C LYS A 384 37.57 15.67 -3.47
N GLU A 385 37.94 16.12 -4.68
CA GLU A 385 37.85 15.33 -5.91
C GLU A 385 38.92 14.23 -5.99
N THR A 386 40.10 14.45 -5.40
CA THR A 386 41.17 13.46 -5.40
C THR A 386 40.85 12.28 -4.50
N LEU A 387 41.06 11.06 -5.00
CA LEU A 387 40.92 9.83 -4.23
C LEU A 387 42.06 9.75 -3.20
N GLY A 388 41.72 9.42 -1.97
CA GLY A 388 42.67 9.01 -0.97
C GLY A 388 43.16 7.56 -1.16
N GLU A 389 44.05 7.11 -0.32
CA GLU A 389 44.51 5.72 -0.33
C GLU A 389 43.35 4.76 -0.02
N ASN A 390 43.23 3.69 -0.81
CA ASN A 390 42.14 2.70 -0.73
C ASN A 390 40.71 3.32 -0.84
N GLU A 391 40.60 4.48 -1.47
CA GLU A 391 39.30 5.11 -1.79
C GLU A 391 38.90 4.86 -3.26
N TYR A 392 37.60 4.70 -3.46
CA TYR A 392 36.99 4.41 -4.76
C TYR A 392 35.83 5.38 -5.01
N GLY A 393 35.70 5.84 -6.26
CA GLY A 393 34.55 6.67 -6.68
C GLY A 393 33.32 5.82 -6.96
N ILE A 394 32.15 6.38 -6.67
CA ILE A 394 30.85 5.76 -6.99
C ILE A 394 30.37 6.29 -8.36
N TYR A 395 31.15 6.07 -9.39
CA TYR A 395 30.79 6.47 -10.74
C TYR A 395 31.09 5.34 -11.74
N GLY A 396 30.11 5.05 -12.61
CA GLY A 396 30.24 4.09 -13.71
C GLY A 396 28.89 3.47 -14.01
N LEU A 397 28.16 4.00 -14.99
CA LEU A 397 26.96 3.38 -15.52
C LEU A 397 27.34 2.06 -16.21
N GLY A 398 26.83 0.94 -15.70
CA GLY A 398 26.86 -0.36 -16.37
C GLY A 398 28.15 -1.20 -16.23
N ALA A 399 29.12 -0.78 -15.41
CA ALA A 399 30.32 -1.58 -15.10
C ALA A 399 30.31 -1.99 -13.62
N LYS A 400 30.91 -3.16 -13.32
CA LYS A 400 31.13 -3.61 -11.95
C LYS A 400 31.91 -2.55 -11.18
N PRO A 401 31.46 -2.17 -9.97
CA PRO A 401 32.07 -1.06 -9.22
C PRO A 401 33.56 -1.25 -8.93
N ASP A 402 34.34 -0.17 -8.99
CA ASP A 402 35.78 -0.19 -8.75
C ASP A 402 36.18 -0.81 -7.40
N TRP A 403 35.41 -0.54 -6.33
CA TRP A 403 35.66 -1.11 -5.02
C TRP A 403 35.37 -2.63 -4.93
N VAL A 404 34.75 -3.22 -5.96
CA VAL A 404 34.50 -4.67 -6.05
C VAL A 404 35.59 -5.34 -6.90
N TRP A 405 35.95 -4.79 -8.06
CA TRP A 405 36.88 -5.48 -8.96
C TRP A 405 38.34 -4.97 -8.89
N LYS A 406 38.57 -3.72 -8.43
CA LYS A 406 39.92 -3.19 -8.22
C LYS A 406 40.40 -3.37 -6.79
N ASN A 407 39.55 -3.69 -5.84
CA ASN A 407 39.90 -3.92 -4.45
C ASN A 407 40.57 -5.30 -4.29
N PRO A 408 41.87 -5.41 -4.02
CA PRO A 408 42.54 -6.70 -3.86
C PRO A 408 42.14 -7.42 -2.57
N ASN A 409 41.41 -6.73 -1.67
CA ASN A 409 40.96 -7.26 -0.37
C ASN A 409 39.47 -7.60 -0.34
N VAL A 410 38.85 -7.81 -1.48
CA VAL A 410 37.42 -8.17 -1.57
C VAL A 410 37.03 -9.31 -0.65
N THR A 411 37.88 -10.36 -0.58
CA THR A 411 37.63 -11.53 0.28
C THR A 411 37.97 -11.27 1.77
N LYS A 412 38.55 -10.14 2.10
CA LYS A 412 38.86 -9.76 3.50
C LYS A 412 37.77 -8.85 4.10
N VAL A 413 36.83 -8.37 3.31
CA VAL A 413 35.75 -7.52 3.80
C VAL A 413 34.78 -8.37 4.62
N THR A 414 34.65 -8.03 5.90
CA THR A 414 33.73 -8.66 6.84
C THR A 414 32.58 -7.73 7.24
N LYS A 415 32.76 -6.43 7.04
CA LYS A 415 31.84 -5.39 7.46
C LYS A 415 31.67 -4.31 6.40
N VAL A 416 30.44 -3.83 6.25
CA VAL A 416 30.10 -2.62 5.49
C VAL A 416 29.49 -1.59 6.42
N VAL A 417 29.84 -0.32 6.26
CA VAL A 417 29.30 0.80 7.05
C VAL A 417 28.87 1.91 6.10
N PHE A 418 27.65 2.37 6.25
CA PHE A 418 27.20 3.60 5.62
C PHE A 418 27.23 4.75 6.62
N ASP A 419 28.02 5.78 6.34
CA ASP A 419 27.97 7.03 7.09
C ASP A 419 26.58 7.68 6.95
N PRO A 420 25.98 8.25 8.02
CA PRO A 420 24.67 8.91 7.92
C PRO A 420 24.58 9.97 6.81
N ALA A 421 25.69 10.66 6.51
CA ALA A 421 25.74 11.63 5.42
C ALA A 421 25.49 10.99 4.05
N PHE A 422 25.74 9.69 3.90
CA PHE A 422 25.57 8.96 2.63
C PHE A 422 24.11 8.89 2.19
N ALA A 423 23.13 9.10 3.08
CA ALA A 423 21.71 9.21 2.74
C ALA A 423 21.43 10.25 1.64
N ASN A 424 22.35 11.18 1.46
CA ASN A 424 22.26 12.23 0.44
C ASN A 424 22.98 11.89 -0.90
N ALA A 425 23.74 10.79 -0.90
CA ALA A 425 24.22 10.18 -2.15
C ALA A 425 23.06 9.42 -2.79
N ARG A 426 22.55 9.85 -3.92
CA ARG A 426 21.42 9.21 -4.59
C ARG A 426 21.91 8.41 -5.79
N PRO A 427 22.41 7.19 -5.57
CA PRO A 427 22.85 6.36 -6.68
C PRO A 427 21.67 6.06 -7.60
N THR A 428 21.94 5.97 -8.89
CA THR A 428 20.94 5.55 -9.88
C THR A 428 21.07 4.07 -10.22
N ASN A 429 22.13 3.41 -9.71
CA ASN A 429 22.48 2.03 -9.99
C ASN A 429 23.18 1.44 -8.76
N CYS A 430 22.77 0.26 -8.33
CA CYS A 430 23.38 -0.54 -7.28
C CYS A 430 23.88 -1.91 -7.79
N TYR A 431 24.09 -2.02 -9.12
CA TYR A 431 24.62 -3.22 -9.74
C TYR A 431 25.90 -3.71 -9.08
N ALA A 432 25.89 -4.95 -8.63
CA ALA A 432 27.05 -5.65 -8.07
C ALA A 432 27.76 -4.93 -6.90
N TRP A 433 27.11 -4.06 -6.15
CA TRP A 433 27.75 -3.25 -5.11
C TRP A 433 28.50 -4.07 -4.06
N PHE A 434 28.00 -5.25 -3.73
CA PHE A 434 28.62 -6.17 -2.75
C PHE A 434 28.92 -7.54 -3.35
N GLN A 435 28.97 -7.66 -4.67
CA GLN A 435 29.21 -8.95 -5.33
C GLN A 435 30.58 -9.54 -4.95
N GLY A 436 30.57 -10.80 -4.50
CA GLY A 436 31.79 -11.54 -4.17
C GLY A 436 32.40 -11.25 -2.81
N TYR A 437 31.70 -10.48 -1.93
CA TYR A 437 32.13 -10.29 -0.55
C TYR A 437 31.77 -11.52 0.28
N VAL A 438 32.43 -12.64 -0.01
CA VAL A 438 32.10 -13.94 0.56
C VAL A 438 32.15 -13.98 2.08
N ASN A 439 32.99 -13.16 2.73
CA ASN A 439 33.15 -13.10 4.17
C ASN A 439 32.36 -11.94 4.84
N LEU A 440 31.53 -11.24 4.09
CA LEU A 440 30.68 -10.16 4.64
C LEU A 440 29.66 -10.75 5.61
N THR A 441 29.69 -10.30 6.86
CA THR A 441 28.79 -10.76 7.94
C THR A 441 27.80 -9.71 8.40
N SER A 442 28.11 -8.40 8.24
CA SER A 442 27.28 -7.31 8.72
C SER A 442 27.33 -6.09 7.80
N ILE A 443 26.20 -5.41 7.73
CA ILE A 443 26.07 -4.10 7.08
C ILE A 443 25.41 -3.17 8.09
N GLU A 444 26.13 -2.11 8.48
CA GLU A 444 25.65 -1.10 9.41
C GLU A 444 25.26 0.17 8.67
N GLY A 445 24.16 0.80 9.07
CA GLY A 445 23.68 2.05 8.48
C GLY A 445 23.13 1.88 7.07
N ILE A 446 22.68 0.68 6.68
CA ILE A 446 22.13 0.44 5.33
C ILE A 446 20.89 1.30 5.04
N GLU A 447 20.17 1.75 6.05
CA GLU A 447 19.09 2.73 5.97
C GLU A 447 19.56 4.08 5.41
N TYR A 448 20.87 4.37 5.44
CA TYR A 448 21.46 5.54 4.81
C TYR A 448 21.77 5.35 3.32
N LEU A 449 21.54 4.16 2.77
CA LEU A 449 21.60 3.95 1.32
C LEU A 449 20.26 4.37 0.69
N ASN A 450 20.19 5.58 0.16
CA ASN A 450 19.01 6.10 -0.50
C ASN A 450 18.84 5.51 -1.90
N THR A 451 17.93 4.54 -2.03
CA THR A 451 17.67 3.82 -3.29
C THR A 451 16.58 4.44 -4.17
N SER A 452 16.01 5.60 -3.80
CA SER A 452 14.87 6.22 -4.48
C SER A 452 15.09 6.55 -5.97
N GLN A 453 16.33 6.57 -6.44
CA GLN A 453 16.69 6.80 -7.86
C GLN A 453 17.25 5.54 -8.53
N VAL A 454 17.38 4.44 -7.80
CA VAL A 454 17.99 3.21 -8.33
C VAL A 454 17.03 2.52 -9.30
N THR A 455 17.57 2.17 -10.46
CA THR A 455 16.83 1.45 -11.52
C THR A 455 17.33 0.03 -11.73
N ASP A 456 18.50 -0.33 -11.16
CA ASP A 456 19.19 -1.59 -11.37
C ASP A 456 19.84 -2.06 -10.04
N MET A 457 19.45 -3.23 -9.56
CA MET A 457 19.95 -3.88 -8.35
C MET A 457 20.50 -5.28 -8.66
N HIS A 458 20.74 -5.60 -9.94
CA HIS A 458 21.17 -6.97 -10.26
C HIS A 458 22.55 -7.26 -9.66
N ASN A 459 22.71 -8.50 -9.18
CA ASN A 459 23.91 -8.97 -8.45
C ASN A 459 24.28 -8.16 -7.18
N MET A 460 23.41 -7.30 -6.65
CA MET A 460 23.79 -6.38 -5.57
C MET A 460 24.45 -7.07 -4.39
N PHE A 461 23.94 -8.21 -3.94
CA PHE A 461 24.47 -9.04 -2.84
C PHE A 461 24.95 -10.42 -3.31
N SER A 462 25.11 -10.61 -4.60
CA SER A 462 25.52 -11.90 -5.17
C SER A 462 26.83 -12.40 -4.54
N GLU A 463 26.87 -13.66 -4.12
CA GLU A 463 28.03 -14.31 -3.47
C GLU A 463 28.41 -13.74 -2.08
N CYS A 464 27.48 -13.08 -1.38
CA CYS A 464 27.64 -12.72 0.03
C CYS A 464 27.32 -13.93 0.92
N SER A 465 28.13 -15.01 0.83
CA SER A 465 27.79 -16.33 1.36
C SER A 465 27.72 -16.40 2.89
N HIS A 466 28.34 -15.47 3.63
CA HIS A 466 28.28 -15.40 5.09
C HIS A 466 27.32 -14.35 5.64
N LEU A 467 26.63 -13.58 4.78
CA LEU A 467 25.63 -12.61 5.21
C LEU A 467 24.40 -13.35 5.75
N GLN A 468 24.06 -13.13 7.02
CA GLN A 468 22.98 -13.86 7.70
C GLN A 468 21.65 -13.11 7.64
N THR A 469 21.67 -11.80 7.72
CA THR A 469 20.51 -10.91 7.70
C THR A 469 20.94 -9.50 7.34
N THR A 470 20.02 -8.71 6.79
CA THR A 470 20.16 -7.26 6.63
C THR A 470 18.78 -6.62 6.62
N ASP A 471 18.71 -5.36 7.04
CA ASP A 471 17.46 -4.61 7.09
C ASP A 471 17.23 -3.88 5.76
N PHE A 472 16.19 -4.28 5.04
CA PHE A 472 15.80 -3.65 3.78
C PHE A 472 14.64 -2.66 3.93
N SER A 473 14.17 -2.36 5.15
CA SER A 473 13.00 -1.49 5.40
C SER A 473 13.14 -0.09 4.80
N GLY A 474 14.38 0.39 4.67
CA GLY A 474 14.69 1.69 4.05
C GLY A 474 14.77 1.67 2.50
N PHE A 475 14.64 0.52 1.85
CA PHE A 475 14.81 0.45 0.39
C PHE A 475 13.55 0.92 -0.35
N ASP A 476 13.72 1.92 -1.19
CA ASP A 476 12.72 2.34 -2.17
C ASP A 476 13.01 1.68 -3.53
N THR A 477 12.21 0.68 -3.89
CA THR A 477 12.40 -0.11 -5.12
C THR A 477 11.44 0.26 -6.26
N ARG A 478 10.64 1.33 -6.10
CA ARG A 478 9.60 1.74 -7.07
C ARG A 478 10.10 1.99 -8.51
N LYS A 479 11.40 2.26 -8.69
CA LYS A 479 12.02 2.51 -10.00
C LYS A 479 12.87 1.36 -10.50
N VAL A 480 13.06 0.32 -9.70
CA VAL A 480 13.93 -0.81 -10.04
C VAL A 480 13.31 -1.64 -11.15
N LYS A 481 14.08 -1.94 -12.17
CA LYS A 481 13.68 -2.72 -13.34
C LYS A 481 14.35 -4.09 -13.38
N ASP A 482 15.53 -4.22 -12.79
CA ASP A 482 16.33 -5.44 -12.77
C ASP A 482 16.71 -5.80 -11.33
N MET A 483 16.27 -6.97 -10.88
CA MET A 483 16.62 -7.59 -9.58
C MET A 483 17.26 -8.98 -9.78
N SER A 484 17.72 -9.26 -11.01
CA SER A 484 18.30 -10.57 -11.32
C SER A 484 19.53 -10.83 -10.46
N TYR A 485 19.62 -12.05 -9.95
CA TYR A 485 20.73 -12.52 -9.10
C TYR A 485 21.00 -11.68 -7.85
N MET A 486 20.04 -10.86 -7.39
CA MET A 486 20.27 -9.90 -6.30
C MET A 486 20.82 -10.57 -5.05
N PHE A 487 20.35 -11.77 -4.69
CA PHE A 487 20.77 -12.56 -3.53
C PHE A 487 21.41 -13.91 -3.93
N HIS A 488 21.86 -14.04 -5.18
CA HIS A 488 22.48 -15.29 -5.65
C HIS A 488 23.61 -15.71 -4.71
N ASN A 489 23.61 -17.01 -4.32
CA ASN A 489 24.62 -17.62 -3.46
C ASN A 489 24.80 -16.93 -2.08
N CYS A 490 23.74 -16.38 -1.50
CA CYS A 490 23.70 -15.91 -0.12
C CYS A 490 23.38 -17.10 0.81
N GLY A 491 24.34 -18.00 0.95
CA GLY A 491 24.13 -19.32 1.57
C GLY A 491 23.82 -19.29 3.07
N SER A 492 24.22 -18.25 3.80
CA SER A 492 23.95 -18.11 5.25
C SER A 492 22.68 -17.36 5.58
N LEU A 493 21.96 -16.84 4.57
CA LEU A 493 20.73 -16.08 4.74
C LEU A 493 19.60 -17.02 5.20
N LYS A 494 19.14 -16.88 6.46
CA LYS A 494 18.12 -17.77 7.06
C LYS A 494 16.71 -17.24 6.92
N SER A 495 16.56 -15.93 6.93
CA SER A 495 15.31 -15.22 6.72
C SER A 495 15.58 -13.96 5.89
N LEU A 496 14.59 -13.51 5.15
CA LEU A 496 14.67 -12.34 4.32
C LEU A 496 13.33 -11.62 4.36
N ASP A 497 13.31 -10.42 4.93
CA ASP A 497 12.14 -9.53 4.90
C ASP A 497 12.32 -8.50 3.78
N ILE A 498 11.52 -8.66 2.75
CA ILE A 498 11.42 -7.74 1.61
C ILE A 498 9.96 -7.30 1.40
N SER A 499 9.15 -7.32 2.46
CA SER A 499 7.72 -6.97 2.42
C SER A 499 7.44 -5.55 1.92
N ASN A 500 8.44 -4.65 2.04
CA ASN A 500 8.39 -3.29 1.52
C ASN A 500 8.79 -3.14 0.04
N PHE A 501 9.26 -4.21 -0.63
CA PHE A 501 9.70 -4.10 -2.03
C PHE A 501 8.52 -3.87 -2.95
N ASN A 502 8.56 -2.76 -3.68
CA ASN A 502 7.65 -2.47 -4.78
C ASN A 502 8.29 -2.93 -6.09
N THR A 503 7.74 -3.99 -6.68
CA THR A 503 8.27 -4.59 -7.91
C THR A 503 7.46 -4.27 -9.17
N SER A 504 6.61 -3.22 -9.11
CA SER A 504 5.71 -2.86 -10.20
C SER A 504 6.41 -2.47 -11.52
N GLU A 505 7.69 -2.12 -11.46
CA GLU A 505 8.51 -1.80 -12.64
C GLU A 505 9.52 -2.89 -12.99
N VAL A 506 9.61 -3.97 -12.19
CA VAL A 506 10.62 -5.03 -12.39
C VAL A 506 10.24 -5.91 -13.59
N THR A 507 11.22 -6.14 -14.45
CA THR A 507 11.09 -6.95 -15.67
C THR A 507 11.92 -8.22 -15.65
N ASP A 508 12.99 -8.29 -14.83
CA ASP A 508 13.88 -9.44 -14.70
C ASP A 508 14.10 -9.79 -13.21
N MET A 509 13.73 -11.05 -12.84
CA MET A 509 13.95 -11.65 -11.52
C MET A 509 14.76 -12.94 -11.62
N ARG A 510 15.49 -13.13 -12.70
CA ARG A 510 16.32 -14.34 -12.93
C ARG A 510 17.28 -14.57 -11.77
N GLY A 511 17.32 -15.80 -11.25
CA GLY A 511 18.26 -16.21 -10.22
C GLY A 511 18.23 -15.39 -8.94
N MET A 512 17.16 -14.60 -8.67
CA MET A 512 17.12 -13.66 -7.54
C MET A 512 17.51 -14.31 -6.21
N PHE A 513 17.11 -15.55 -5.98
CA PHE A 513 17.43 -16.34 -4.77
C PHE A 513 18.21 -17.62 -5.08
N GLU A 514 18.82 -17.71 -6.26
CA GLU A 514 19.57 -18.91 -6.66
C GLU A 514 20.67 -19.24 -5.63
N SER A 515 20.73 -20.51 -5.20
CA SER A 515 21.70 -21.02 -4.22
C SER A 515 21.63 -20.38 -2.81
N CYS A 516 20.47 -19.83 -2.44
CA CYS A 516 20.22 -19.40 -1.06
C CYS A 516 19.89 -20.61 -0.17
N ILE A 517 20.92 -21.39 0.15
CA ILE A 517 20.76 -22.67 0.86
C ILE A 517 20.31 -22.53 2.31
N GLY A 518 20.45 -21.34 2.92
CA GLY A 518 20.02 -21.06 4.29
C GLY A 518 18.51 -20.84 4.43
N LEU A 519 17.82 -20.48 3.34
CA LEU A 519 16.40 -20.16 3.35
C LEU A 519 15.55 -21.42 3.50
N THR A 520 14.61 -21.40 4.47
CA THR A 520 13.66 -22.50 4.71
C THR A 520 12.24 -22.15 4.27
N SER A 521 11.88 -20.88 4.28
CA SER A 521 10.58 -20.38 3.81
C SER A 521 10.72 -18.98 3.23
N LEU A 522 9.84 -18.62 2.29
CA LEU A 522 9.73 -17.28 1.72
C LEU A 522 8.26 -16.94 1.48
N ASP A 523 7.82 -15.75 1.91
CA ASP A 523 6.55 -15.19 1.49
C ASP A 523 6.80 -14.05 0.48
N LEU A 524 6.41 -14.30 -0.77
CA LEU A 524 6.59 -13.38 -1.89
C LEU A 524 5.23 -12.96 -2.49
N SER A 525 4.12 -13.19 -1.78
CA SER A 525 2.76 -12.91 -2.25
C SER A 525 2.49 -11.43 -2.52
N HIS A 526 3.25 -10.54 -1.85
CA HIS A 526 3.17 -9.09 -2.01
C HIS A 526 3.85 -8.56 -3.28
N LEU A 527 4.72 -9.35 -3.93
CA LEU A 527 5.45 -8.89 -5.12
C LEU A 527 4.53 -8.76 -6.34
N ASN A 528 4.55 -7.61 -6.97
CA ASN A 528 3.86 -7.38 -8.23
C ASN A 528 4.72 -7.91 -9.39
N THR A 529 4.29 -9.00 -10.02
CA THR A 529 5.02 -9.64 -11.12
C THR A 529 4.45 -9.33 -12.51
N SER A 530 3.48 -8.42 -12.61
CA SER A 530 2.76 -8.15 -13.86
C SER A 530 3.61 -7.70 -15.04
N LYS A 531 4.81 -7.13 -14.79
CA LYS A 531 5.77 -6.73 -15.83
C LYS A 531 6.94 -7.70 -15.98
N VAL A 532 7.05 -8.69 -15.09
CA VAL A 532 8.19 -9.62 -15.12
C VAL A 532 8.12 -10.52 -16.36
N SER A 533 9.21 -10.57 -17.09
CA SER A 533 9.35 -11.41 -18.29
C SER A 533 10.25 -12.63 -18.06
N VAL A 534 11.19 -12.58 -17.11
CA VAL A 534 12.13 -13.68 -16.84
C VAL A 534 12.16 -14.01 -15.36
N MET A 535 11.91 -15.30 -15.03
CA MET A 535 11.98 -15.88 -13.69
C MET A 535 12.88 -17.13 -13.68
N ALA A 536 13.71 -17.30 -14.71
CA ALA A 536 14.59 -18.46 -14.84
C ALA A 536 15.51 -18.59 -13.63
N SER A 537 15.73 -19.80 -13.12
CA SER A 537 16.61 -20.12 -11.99
C SER A 537 16.28 -19.41 -10.66
N MET A 538 15.12 -18.77 -10.51
CA MET A 538 14.84 -17.88 -9.39
C MET A 538 15.08 -18.51 -8.01
N PHE A 539 14.77 -19.79 -7.84
CA PHE A 539 14.98 -20.57 -6.61
C PHE A 539 15.91 -21.78 -6.85
N GLN A 540 16.65 -21.80 -7.95
CA GLN A 540 17.54 -22.92 -8.27
C GLN A 540 18.50 -23.16 -7.11
N SER A 541 18.65 -24.42 -6.70
CA SER A 541 19.56 -24.85 -5.61
C SER A 541 19.23 -24.26 -4.22
N CYS A 542 18.01 -23.83 -3.96
CA CYS A 542 17.52 -23.55 -2.60
C CYS A 542 17.22 -24.89 -1.91
N ILE A 543 18.26 -25.61 -1.55
CA ILE A 543 18.17 -27.04 -1.16
C ILE A 543 17.36 -27.30 0.12
N ASN A 544 17.29 -26.32 1.03
CA ASN A 544 16.58 -26.43 2.31
C ASN A 544 15.21 -25.73 2.30
N LEU A 545 14.77 -25.19 1.17
CA LEU A 545 13.48 -24.51 1.05
C LEU A 545 12.35 -25.52 1.24
N LEU A 546 11.53 -25.33 2.29
CA LEU A 546 10.39 -26.19 2.64
C LEU A 546 9.09 -25.67 2.01
N SER A 547 8.94 -24.33 1.94
CA SER A 547 7.74 -23.67 1.40
C SER A 547 8.07 -22.32 0.78
N VAL A 548 7.29 -21.94 -0.22
CA VAL A 548 7.30 -20.62 -0.82
C VAL A 548 5.86 -20.19 -1.12
N ASN A 549 5.49 -18.97 -0.73
CA ASN A 549 4.19 -18.39 -1.05
C ASN A 549 4.30 -17.48 -2.28
N LEU A 550 3.67 -17.89 -3.38
CA LEU A 550 3.65 -17.22 -4.67
C LEU A 550 2.23 -16.74 -5.03
N SER A 551 1.32 -16.71 -4.05
CA SER A 551 -0.06 -16.28 -4.30
C SER A 551 -0.09 -14.82 -4.80
N GLY A 552 -0.99 -14.53 -5.72
CA GLY A 552 -1.10 -13.19 -6.31
C GLY A 552 -0.14 -12.87 -7.47
N TRP A 553 0.76 -13.78 -7.83
CA TRP A 553 1.68 -13.57 -8.96
C TRP A 553 0.93 -13.57 -10.29
N ASP A 554 1.19 -12.55 -11.10
CA ASP A 554 0.76 -12.49 -12.50
C ASP A 554 1.89 -12.94 -13.42
N THR A 555 1.71 -14.10 -14.07
CA THR A 555 2.73 -14.71 -14.92
C THR A 555 2.45 -14.60 -16.42
N ARG A 556 1.40 -13.88 -16.82
CA ARG A 556 0.99 -13.76 -18.24
C ARG A 556 2.06 -13.17 -19.15
N ASN A 557 2.99 -12.39 -18.59
CA ASN A 557 4.10 -11.79 -19.33
C ASN A 557 5.40 -12.59 -19.29
N VAL A 558 5.45 -13.68 -18.50
CA VAL A 558 6.68 -14.46 -18.32
C VAL A 558 6.95 -15.34 -19.53
N ILE A 559 8.17 -15.23 -20.07
CA ILE A 559 8.65 -16.01 -21.24
C ILE A 559 9.67 -17.09 -20.84
N SER A 560 10.20 -17.06 -19.60
CA SER A 560 11.12 -18.08 -19.13
C SER A 560 11.02 -18.35 -17.64
N MET A 561 10.76 -19.61 -17.29
CA MET A 561 10.80 -20.20 -15.94
C MET A 561 11.80 -21.40 -15.91
N THR A 562 12.70 -21.45 -16.88
CA THR A 562 13.72 -22.51 -16.98
C THR A 562 14.46 -22.65 -15.65
N ARG A 563 14.55 -23.86 -15.08
CA ARG A 563 15.25 -24.19 -13.84
C ARG A 563 14.73 -23.47 -12.59
N MET A 564 13.52 -22.92 -12.62
CA MET A 564 13.03 -22.03 -11.54
C MET A 564 13.12 -22.67 -10.15
N PHE A 565 12.82 -23.96 -10.00
CA PHE A 565 12.92 -24.74 -8.75
C PHE A 565 13.93 -25.88 -8.82
N LYS A 566 14.81 -25.88 -9.81
CA LYS A 566 15.83 -26.95 -9.96
C LYS A 566 16.61 -27.12 -8.66
N ARG A 567 16.75 -28.37 -8.15
CA ARG A 567 17.45 -28.72 -6.92
C ARG A 567 16.86 -28.10 -5.62
N CYS A 568 15.58 -27.82 -5.57
CA CYS A 568 14.89 -27.53 -4.32
C CYS A 568 14.57 -28.86 -3.61
N HIS A 569 15.60 -29.46 -2.97
CA HIS A 569 15.54 -30.84 -2.48
C HIS A 569 14.50 -31.06 -1.38
N SER A 570 14.23 -30.07 -0.52
CA SER A 570 13.35 -30.18 0.65
C SER A 570 11.91 -29.74 0.40
N LEU A 571 11.62 -29.16 -0.76
CA LEU A 571 10.29 -28.69 -1.13
C LEU A 571 9.35 -29.89 -1.31
N LYS A 572 8.26 -29.95 -0.50
CA LYS A 572 7.30 -31.06 -0.52
C LYS A 572 6.08 -30.79 -1.40
N THR A 573 5.58 -29.56 -1.31
CA THR A 573 4.40 -29.12 -2.05
C THR A 573 4.68 -27.79 -2.71
N LEU A 574 4.14 -27.53 -3.88
CA LEU A 574 4.28 -26.27 -4.59
C LEU A 574 2.94 -25.87 -5.20
N ASP A 575 2.51 -24.64 -4.93
CA ASP A 575 1.28 -24.08 -5.49
C ASP A 575 1.57 -23.12 -6.63
N LEU A 576 1.25 -23.53 -7.83
CA LEU A 576 1.30 -22.75 -9.07
C LEU A 576 -0.10 -22.53 -9.64
N SER A 577 -1.16 -22.71 -8.84
CA SER A 577 -2.54 -22.57 -9.32
C SER A 577 -2.89 -21.15 -9.78
N GLY A 578 -2.16 -20.15 -9.28
CA GLY A 578 -2.25 -18.75 -9.72
C GLY A 578 -1.57 -18.45 -11.05
N PHE A 579 -0.69 -19.34 -11.53
CA PHE A 579 0.13 -19.08 -12.72
C PHE A 579 -0.72 -19.20 -13.99
N ASP A 580 -0.64 -18.17 -14.84
CA ASP A 580 -1.25 -18.17 -16.17
C ASP A 580 -0.15 -18.09 -17.23
N THR A 581 0.05 -19.18 -17.97
CA THR A 581 1.11 -19.31 -18.98
C THR A 581 0.55 -19.52 -20.39
N ARG A 582 -0.75 -19.25 -20.60
CA ARG A 582 -1.44 -19.49 -21.86
C ARG A 582 -1.16 -18.44 -22.94
N GLU A 583 -0.83 -17.22 -22.55
CA GLU A 583 -0.73 -16.08 -23.48
C GLU A 583 0.60 -16.03 -24.24
N LYS A 584 1.67 -16.59 -23.69
CA LYS A 584 3.01 -16.57 -24.28
C LYS A 584 3.67 -17.93 -24.20
N THR A 585 4.52 -18.23 -25.18
CA THR A 585 5.39 -19.42 -25.11
C THR A 585 6.40 -19.19 -23.99
N CYS A 586 6.19 -19.86 -22.86
CA CYS A 586 7.07 -19.80 -21.70
C CYS A 586 7.97 -21.04 -21.69
N THR A 587 9.30 -20.85 -21.64
CA THR A 587 10.25 -21.97 -21.52
C THR A 587 10.32 -22.43 -20.07
N MET A 588 10.24 -23.77 -19.85
CA MET A 588 10.19 -24.40 -18.52
C MET A 588 11.19 -25.56 -18.37
N GLY A 589 12.20 -25.64 -19.24
CA GLY A 589 13.21 -26.70 -19.18
C GLY A 589 13.81 -26.86 -17.78
N ASP A 590 13.97 -28.09 -17.29
CA ASP A 590 14.52 -28.40 -15.97
C ASP A 590 13.77 -27.80 -14.76
N MET A 591 12.56 -27.28 -14.92
CA MET A 591 11.91 -26.41 -13.91
C MET A 591 11.89 -27.05 -12.52
N PHE A 592 11.67 -28.37 -12.42
CA PHE A 592 11.61 -29.11 -11.13
C PHE A 592 12.72 -30.14 -11.01
N ASN A 593 13.69 -30.15 -11.92
CA ASN A 593 14.75 -31.11 -11.94
C ASN A 593 15.42 -31.28 -10.57
N THR A 594 15.44 -32.54 -10.06
CA THR A 594 16.03 -32.94 -8.77
C THR A 594 15.35 -32.33 -7.54
N CYS A 595 14.04 -32.12 -7.59
CA CYS A 595 13.23 -31.82 -6.40
C CYS A 595 12.85 -33.12 -5.68
N LYS A 596 13.77 -33.66 -4.86
CA LYS A 596 13.73 -35.04 -4.32
C LYS A 596 12.54 -35.34 -3.42
N GLU A 597 12.09 -34.34 -2.63
CA GLU A 597 11.00 -34.47 -1.66
C GLU A 597 9.64 -34.01 -2.22
N LEU A 598 9.60 -33.49 -3.44
CA LEU A 598 8.38 -32.93 -4.04
C LEU A 598 7.37 -34.05 -4.33
N THR A 599 6.21 -33.94 -3.68
CA THR A 599 5.09 -34.89 -3.80
C THR A 599 3.96 -34.35 -4.63
N THR A 600 3.68 -33.05 -4.56
CA THR A 600 2.50 -32.45 -5.18
C THR A 600 2.83 -31.06 -5.76
N ILE A 601 2.40 -30.84 -7.00
CA ILE A 601 2.41 -29.53 -7.66
C ILE A 601 0.96 -29.16 -7.99
N PHE A 602 0.41 -28.15 -7.31
CA PHE A 602 -0.93 -27.65 -7.60
C PHE A 602 -0.90 -26.70 -8.79
N VAL A 603 -1.81 -26.88 -9.72
CA VAL A 603 -2.00 -26.04 -10.91
C VAL A 603 -3.50 -25.71 -11.13
N SER A 604 -3.78 -24.83 -12.08
CA SER A 604 -5.13 -24.59 -12.61
C SER A 604 -5.14 -24.80 -14.14
N ASP A 605 -6.31 -24.65 -14.76
CA ASP A 605 -6.46 -24.67 -16.23
C ASP A 605 -5.70 -23.55 -16.95
N LYS A 606 -5.18 -22.58 -16.20
CA LYS A 606 -4.37 -21.47 -16.73
C LYS A 606 -2.90 -21.85 -16.94
N PHE A 607 -2.45 -22.93 -16.29
CA PHE A 607 -1.08 -23.42 -16.45
C PHE A 607 -1.01 -24.30 -17.71
N ALA A 608 -0.40 -23.77 -18.76
CA ALA A 608 -0.19 -24.47 -20.03
C ALA A 608 1.31 -24.50 -20.35
N VAL A 609 1.76 -25.63 -20.84
CA VAL A 609 3.12 -25.78 -21.35
C VAL A 609 3.13 -25.54 -22.85
N GLY A 610 3.98 -24.62 -23.30
CA GLY A 610 4.01 -24.23 -24.71
C GLY A 610 4.54 -25.34 -25.62
N THR A 611 3.92 -25.55 -26.77
CA THR A 611 4.29 -26.53 -27.79
C THR A 611 5.68 -26.30 -28.42
N GLY A 612 6.33 -25.16 -28.13
CA GLY A 612 7.67 -24.80 -28.63
C GLY A 612 8.79 -25.00 -27.60
N ASP A 613 8.47 -25.45 -26.38
CA ASP A 613 9.50 -25.78 -25.40
C ASP A 613 10.08 -27.16 -25.73
N THR A 614 11.20 -27.15 -26.48
CA THR A 614 11.99 -28.33 -26.77
C THR A 614 12.82 -28.75 -25.57
N GLY A 615 12.30 -28.54 -24.32
CA GLY A 615 12.98 -28.94 -23.09
C GLY A 615 13.54 -30.37 -23.22
N ASP A 616 14.75 -30.53 -22.77
CA ASP A 616 15.62 -31.70 -22.88
C ASP A 616 15.11 -33.02 -22.21
N GLY A 617 13.80 -33.11 -21.95
CA GLY A 617 13.22 -34.33 -21.33
C GLY A 617 13.53 -34.46 -19.85
N THR A 618 14.07 -33.44 -19.16
CA THR A 618 14.60 -33.51 -17.79
C THR A 618 13.83 -32.71 -16.74
N MET A 619 12.66 -32.13 -17.11
CA MET A 619 11.85 -31.30 -16.22
C MET A 619 11.59 -31.91 -14.84
N PHE A 620 11.27 -33.20 -14.80
CA PHE A 620 10.98 -33.98 -13.58
C PHE A 620 12.08 -34.97 -13.18
N GLN A 621 13.24 -34.89 -13.80
CA GLN A 621 14.33 -35.80 -13.48
C GLN A 621 14.66 -35.74 -11.97
N GLY A 622 14.66 -36.89 -11.28
CA GLY A 622 14.99 -36.98 -9.86
C GLY A 622 13.86 -36.55 -8.90
N CYS A 623 12.63 -36.29 -9.39
CA CYS A 623 11.43 -36.00 -8.57
C CYS A 623 10.74 -37.29 -8.13
N ASN A 624 11.45 -38.17 -7.45
CA ASN A 624 11.06 -39.58 -7.23
C ASN A 624 9.81 -39.78 -6.34
N LYS A 625 9.28 -38.76 -5.72
CA LYS A 625 8.08 -38.79 -4.85
C LYS A 625 6.87 -38.15 -5.50
N LEU A 626 7.05 -37.50 -6.68
CA LEU A 626 6.02 -36.76 -7.34
C LEU A 626 4.91 -37.67 -7.87
N LYS A 627 3.67 -37.25 -7.61
CA LYS A 627 2.46 -37.94 -8.08
C LYS A 627 1.34 -36.94 -8.36
N GLY A 628 0.66 -37.17 -9.47
CA GLY A 628 -0.56 -36.50 -9.85
C GLY A 628 -1.57 -37.54 -10.32
N ALA A 629 -2.02 -37.47 -11.58
CA ALA A 629 -2.80 -38.52 -12.22
C ALA A 629 -2.00 -39.83 -12.28
N ASN A 630 -0.70 -39.71 -12.51
CA ASN A 630 0.27 -40.81 -12.48
C ASN A 630 1.36 -40.54 -11.43
N ALA A 631 1.96 -41.57 -10.89
CA ALA A 631 3.17 -41.49 -10.10
C ALA A 631 4.40 -41.69 -11.01
N LEU A 632 5.49 -41.02 -10.71
CA LEU A 632 6.72 -41.18 -11.46
C LEU A 632 7.28 -42.60 -11.24
N ASP A 633 7.38 -43.40 -12.30
CA ASP A 633 7.99 -44.72 -12.27
C ASP A 633 9.53 -44.60 -12.22
N LYS A 634 10.13 -45.07 -11.15
CA LYS A 634 11.59 -45.02 -10.94
C LYS A 634 12.36 -45.91 -11.94
N ASN A 635 11.71 -46.95 -12.47
CA ASN A 635 12.34 -47.92 -13.38
C ASN A 635 12.25 -47.44 -14.85
N ASN A 636 11.25 -46.65 -15.18
CA ASN A 636 11.06 -46.07 -16.50
C ASN A 636 10.57 -44.62 -16.39
N PRO A 637 11.43 -43.68 -15.91
CA PRO A 637 11.01 -42.32 -15.60
C PRO A 637 10.68 -41.55 -16.89
N GLN A 638 9.42 -41.15 -17.01
CA GLN A 638 8.97 -40.21 -18.04
C GLN A 638 9.17 -38.78 -17.51
N THR A 639 10.36 -38.24 -17.70
CA THR A 639 10.79 -36.97 -17.03
C THR A 639 10.56 -35.74 -17.87
N GLY A 640 10.00 -35.88 -19.04
CA GLY A 640 9.78 -34.82 -20.00
C GLY A 640 8.58 -33.92 -19.67
N ILE A 641 8.51 -32.84 -20.40
CA ILE A 641 7.50 -31.76 -20.27
C ILE A 641 6.07 -32.23 -20.59
N ASP A 642 5.91 -33.28 -21.39
CA ASP A 642 4.60 -33.88 -21.74
C ASP A 642 3.80 -34.34 -20.50
N ASN A 643 4.51 -34.63 -19.40
CA ASN A 643 3.91 -35.00 -18.13
C ASN A 643 3.55 -33.78 -17.23
N ALA A 644 3.75 -32.58 -17.70
CA ALA A 644 3.40 -31.35 -16.99
C ALA A 644 1.91 -30.98 -17.16
N ASN A 645 1.05 -31.90 -16.74
CA ASN A 645 -0.41 -31.73 -16.76
C ASN A 645 -1.07 -32.56 -15.65
N TYR A 646 -2.32 -32.25 -15.27
CA TYR A 646 -3.07 -32.92 -14.22
C TYR A 646 -3.95 -34.08 -14.73
N LYS A 647 -4.17 -34.19 -16.05
CA LYS A 647 -5.05 -35.24 -16.64
C LYS A 647 -4.38 -36.61 -16.67
N THR A 648 -3.15 -36.65 -17.14
CA THR A 648 -2.37 -37.88 -17.34
C THR A 648 -0.95 -37.76 -16.79
N GLY A 649 -0.56 -36.63 -16.29
CA GLY A 649 0.81 -36.30 -15.85
C GLY A 649 0.99 -36.28 -14.33
N TYR A 650 1.95 -35.47 -13.89
CA TYR A 650 2.39 -35.40 -12.51
C TYR A 650 1.81 -34.20 -11.72
N PHE A 651 1.00 -33.35 -12.35
CA PHE A 651 0.35 -32.23 -11.67
C PHE A 651 -0.96 -32.65 -11.02
N THR A 652 -1.38 -31.83 -10.06
CA THR A 652 -2.65 -31.96 -9.35
C THR A 652 -3.41 -30.62 -9.53
N LYS A 653 -4.65 -30.69 -10.01
CA LYS A 653 -5.47 -29.46 -10.13
C LYS A 653 -5.96 -29.04 -8.75
N LEU A 654 -5.81 -27.78 -8.39
CA LEU A 654 -6.36 -27.22 -7.16
C LEU A 654 -7.88 -27.03 -7.35
N VAL A 655 -8.67 -27.87 -6.68
CA VAL A 655 -10.14 -27.89 -6.83
C VAL A 655 -10.89 -27.32 -5.62
N GLY A 656 -10.20 -27.05 -4.51
CA GLY A 656 -10.81 -26.50 -3.31
C GLY A 656 -9.83 -26.38 -2.15
N LYS A 657 -10.37 -26.03 -0.99
CA LYS A 657 -9.66 -25.99 0.29
C LYS A 657 -10.57 -26.41 1.44
N ASN A 658 -9.98 -26.92 2.53
CA ASN A 658 -10.61 -27.20 3.79
C ASN A 658 -9.80 -26.50 4.90
N GLY A 659 -10.25 -25.33 5.37
CA GLY A 659 -9.43 -24.39 6.11
C GLY A 659 -8.23 -23.94 5.26
N ASP A 660 -7.02 -24.14 5.78
CA ASP A 660 -5.77 -23.83 5.07
C ASP A 660 -5.26 -25.01 4.20
N GLU A 661 -5.88 -26.18 4.31
CA GLU A 661 -5.49 -27.38 3.57
C GLU A 661 -6.01 -27.32 2.13
N LYS A 662 -5.11 -27.42 1.15
CA LYS A 662 -5.43 -27.43 -0.28
C LYS A 662 -5.95 -28.79 -0.71
N ILE A 663 -7.08 -28.79 -1.43
CA ILE A 663 -7.67 -30.01 -1.99
C ILE A 663 -7.30 -30.08 -3.46
N GLY A 664 -6.59 -31.15 -3.81
CA GLY A 664 -6.19 -31.42 -5.18
C GLY A 664 -6.95 -32.57 -5.78
N ALA A 665 -7.26 -32.48 -7.07
CA ALA A 665 -7.79 -33.57 -7.89
C ALA A 665 -6.94 -33.78 -9.14
N ALA A 666 -6.91 -34.97 -9.61
CA ALA A 666 -6.23 -35.31 -10.85
C ALA A 666 -7.08 -36.26 -11.70
N ARG A 667 -6.67 -36.53 -12.95
CA ARG A 667 -7.37 -37.35 -13.93
C ARG A 667 -8.57 -36.64 -14.57
N GLU A 668 -9.26 -37.35 -15.43
CA GLU A 668 -10.48 -36.88 -16.09
C GLU A 668 -11.50 -38.04 -16.07
N PRO A 669 -12.63 -37.98 -15.34
CA PRO A 669 -13.08 -36.85 -14.55
C PRO A 669 -12.22 -36.56 -13.31
N LEU A 670 -12.24 -35.31 -12.85
CA LEU A 670 -11.46 -34.87 -11.68
C LEU A 670 -11.87 -35.63 -10.41
N ALA A 671 -10.88 -36.25 -9.73
CA ALA A 671 -11.12 -36.96 -8.50
C ALA A 671 -9.95 -36.78 -7.51
N THR A 672 -10.32 -36.70 -6.21
CA THR A 672 -9.39 -36.83 -5.08
C THR A 672 -9.50 -38.20 -4.42
N ASP A 673 -8.44 -38.67 -3.77
CA ASP A 673 -8.50 -39.96 -3.08
C ASP A 673 -9.32 -39.85 -1.78
N ASN A 674 -9.17 -38.76 -1.01
CA ASN A 674 -9.83 -38.59 0.29
C ASN A 674 -10.26 -37.13 0.52
N LEU A 675 -11.43 -36.95 1.13
CA LEU A 675 -11.95 -35.66 1.58
C LEU A 675 -12.52 -35.82 3.01
N ALA A 676 -11.80 -35.40 4.03
CA ALA A 676 -12.28 -35.42 5.42
C ALA A 676 -12.67 -33.99 5.85
N LEU A 677 -13.93 -33.80 6.26
CA LEU A 677 -14.49 -32.53 6.68
C LEU A 677 -14.84 -32.55 8.17
N ASP A 678 -14.77 -31.40 8.82
CA ASP A 678 -15.21 -31.15 10.20
C ASP A 678 -15.71 -29.71 10.37
N ASP A 679 -16.42 -29.45 11.47
CA ASP A 679 -16.98 -28.11 11.76
C ASP A 679 -15.94 -27.03 12.10
N ASN A 680 -14.68 -27.38 12.27
CA ASN A 680 -13.65 -26.43 12.68
C ASN A 680 -13.01 -25.72 11.50
N LYS A 681 -13.29 -26.18 10.27
CA LYS A 681 -12.68 -25.70 9.05
C LYS A 681 -13.74 -25.27 8.03
N ASP A 682 -13.48 -24.16 7.36
CA ASP A 682 -14.28 -23.70 6.23
C ASP A 682 -13.93 -24.51 4.97
N PHE A 683 -14.92 -25.15 4.38
CA PHE A 683 -14.75 -25.86 3.12
C PHE A 683 -15.16 -24.97 1.94
N VAL A 684 -14.30 -24.92 0.91
CA VAL A 684 -14.58 -24.21 -0.34
C VAL A 684 -14.19 -25.09 -1.51
N ALA A 685 -15.15 -25.45 -2.36
CA ALA A 685 -14.88 -26.08 -3.65
C ALA A 685 -14.86 -25.02 -4.76
N TYR A 686 -13.78 -24.97 -5.53
CA TYR A 686 -13.64 -24.03 -6.66
C TYR A 686 -14.33 -24.53 -7.93
N GLU A 687 -14.46 -25.84 -8.05
CA GLU A 687 -15.17 -26.53 -9.14
C GLU A 687 -15.67 -27.90 -8.66
N LYS A 688 -16.53 -28.56 -9.45
CA LYS A 688 -17.02 -29.90 -9.14
C LYS A 688 -15.95 -30.94 -9.35
N PHE A 689 -15.81 -31.87 -8.42
CA PHE A 689 -14.92 -33.00 -8.49
C PHE A 689 -15.53 -34.21 -7.76
N ALA A 690 -14.91 -35.41 -7.86
CA ALA A 690 -15.30 -36.56 -7.10
C ALA A 690 -14.32 -36.78 -5.95
N ALA A 691 -14.78 -37.31 -4.82
CA ALA A 691 -13.95 -37.87 -3.76
C ALA A 691 -14.19 -39.37 -3.68
N LYS A 692 -13.12 -40.15 -3.78
CA LYS A 692 -13.23 -41.60 -3.67
C LYS A 692 -13.75 -42.01 -2.29
N ASP A 693 -13.20 -41.40 -1.27
CA ASP A 693 -13.64 -41.47 0.12
C ASP A 693 -13.97 -40.05 0.62
N ALA A 694 -15.23 -39.74 0.91
CA ALA A 694 -15.65 -38.52 1.57
C ALA A 694 -16.13 -38.82 2.97
N SER A 695 -15.76 -38.02 3.97
CA SER A 695 -16.19 -38.17 5.34
C SER A 695 -16.41 -36.85 6.02
N TYR A 696 -17.32 -36.84 7.01
CA TYR A 696 -17.59 -35.73 7.89
C TYR A 696 -17.78 -36.24 9.31
N SER A 697 -17.25 -35.53 10.29
CA SER A 697 -17.40 -35.87 11.71
C SER A 697 -17.67 -34.64 12.55
N ARG A 698 -18.62 -34.77 13.49
CA ARG A 698 -18.99 -33.76 14.49
C ARG A 698 -19.22 -34.40 15.85
N THR A 699 -18.62 -33.88 16.90
CA THR A 699 -18.95 -34.25 18.31
C THR A 699 -19.94 -33.26 18.84
N MET A 700 -21.11 -33.75 19.31
CA MET A 700 -22.15 -32.91 19.88
C MET A 700 -21.83 -32.56 21.33
N ASN A 701 -22.24 -31.37 21.79
CA ASN A 701 -22.14 -30.98 23.19
C ASN A 701 -23.07 -31.84 24.05
N ALA A 702 -22.66 -32.09 25.29
CA ALA A 702 -23.48 -32.88 26.24
C ALA A 702 -24.90 -32.30 26.38
N GLY A 703 -25.90 -33.14 26.14
CA GLY A 703 -27.33 -32.75 26.22
C GLY A 703 -27.89 -32.16 24.90
N THR A 704 -27.06 -31.92 23.88
CA THR A 704 -27.53 -31.48 22.55
C THR A 704 -27.84 -32.69 21.68
N THR A 705 -29.11 -32.84 21.27
CA THR A 705 -29.53 -33.96 20.43
C THR A 705 -29.88 -33.55 18.99
N TRP A 706 -30.10 -32.28 18.74
CA TRP A 706 -30.45 -31.74 17.43
C TRP A 706 -29.30 -30.89 16.83
N GLY A 707 -29.19 -30.85 15.52
CA GLY A 707 -28.26 -30.02 14.81
C GLY A 707 -28.68 -29.77 13.36
N THR A 708 -28.01 -28.80 12.74
CA THR A 708 -28.14 -28.53 11.31
C THR A 708 -26.91 -28.99 10.56
N LEU A 709 -27.09 -29.40 9.30
CA LEU A 709 -26.00 -29.91 8.47
C LEU A 709 -26.23 -29.56 7.01
N CYS A 710 -25.14 -29.22 6.32
CA CYS A 710 -25.12 -29.09 4.87
C CYS A 710 -23.77 -29.57 4.34
N LEU A 711 -23.74 -30.74 3.73
CA LEU A 711 -22.49 -31.30 3.20
C LEU A 711 -22.35 -31.10 1.71
N PRO A 712 -21.12 -30.91 1.19
CA PRO A 712 -20.88 -30.79 -0.25
C PRO A 712 -21.00 -32.12 -1.02
N PHE A 713 -21.25 -33.21 -0.32
CA PHE A 713 -21.53 -34.55 -0.87
C PHE A 713 -22.85 -35.09 -0.37
N GLY A 714 -23.42 -36.11 -1.04
CA GLY A 714 -24.68 -36.71 -0.69
C GLY A 714 -24.62 -37.56 0.56
N ILE A 715 -25.74 -37.67 1.30
CA ILE A 715 -25.88 -38.54 2.49
C ILE A 715 -26.78 -39.72 2.13
N ASP A 716 -26.38 -40.91 2.49
CA ASP A 716 -27.22 -42.13 2.38
C ASP A 716 -27.77 -42.49 3.78
N GLN A 717 -29.06 -42.17 4.03
CA GLN A 717 -29.70 -42.42 5.32
C GLN A 717 -29.61 -43.89 5.76
N SER A 718 -29.49 -44.85 4.83
CA SER A 718 -29.38 -46.26 5.18
C SER A 718 -28.05 -46.64 5.82
N GLN A 719 -27.05 -45.81 5.65
CA GLN A 719 -25.72 -46.04 6.23
C GLN A 719 -25.52 -45.33 7.58
N GLU A 720 -26.49 -44.46 7.96
CA GLU A 720 -26.38 -43.61 9.12
C GLU A 720 -27.19 -44.17 10.26
N THR A 721 -26.56 -44.85 11.21
CA THR A 721 -27.21 -45.49 12.35
C THR A 721 -27.26 -44.62 13.61
N GLU A 722 -26.52 -43.53 13.65
CA GLU A 722 -26.30 -42.69 14.82
C GLU A 722 -27.34 -41.55 14.93
N CYS A 723 -28.04 -41.22 13.82
CA CYS A 723 -29.01 -40.14 13.77
C CYS A 723 -30.13 -40.37 12.74
N LYS A 724 -31.14 -39.50 12.77
CA LYS A 724 -32.15 -39.38 11.70
C LYS A 724 -32.12 -37.96 11.13
N PHE A 725 -32.30 -37.84 9.79
CA PHE A 725 -32.37 -36.57 9.10
C PHE A 725 -33.81 -36.14 8.85
N TYR A 726 -33.99 -34.80 8.85
CA TYR A 726 -35.27 -34.15 8.64
C TYR A 726 -35.15 -32.97 7.67
N ARG A 727 -36.23 -32.74 6.91
CA ARG A 727 -36.41 -31.49 6.17
C ARG A 727 -37.39 -30.58 6.91
N LEU A 728 -37.16 -29.29 6.84
CA LEU A 728 -38.06 -28.28 7.35
C LEU A 728 -39.17 -28.05 6.30
N THR A 729 -40.42 -28.23 6.71
CA THR A 729 -41.59 -28.14 5.78
C THR A 729 -42.55 -27.01 6.15
N GLY A 730 -42.43 -26.45 7.36
CA GLY A 730 -43.25 -25.31 7.78
C GLY A 730 -42.67 -24.59 9.01
N ILE A 731 -43.08 -23.33 9.16
CA ILE A 731 -42.87 -22.53 10.36
C ILE A 731 -44.22 -21.96 10.77
N ASP A 732 -44.64 -22.20 11.99
CA ASP A 732 -45.82 -21.59 12.62
C ASP A 732 -45.36 -20.50 13.59
N ASN A 733 -45.35 -19.27 13.09
CA ASN A 733 -44.93 -18.10 13.86
C ASN A 733 -45.91 -17.72 14.98
N ASP A 734 -47.14 -18.18 14.90
CA ASP A 734 -48.17 -17.88 15.93
C ASP A 734 -48.00 -18.78 17.18
N ASN A 735 -47.42 -19.96 17.00
CA ASN A 735 -47.23 -20.95 18.05
C ASN A 735 -45.73 -21.23 18.35
N ASP A 736 -44.80 -20.50 17.76
CA ASP A 736 -43.34 -20.71 17.84
C ASP A 736 -42.93 -22.18 17.55
N CYS A 737 -43.57 -22.78 16.52
CA CYS A 737 -43.37 -24.17 16.17
C CYS A 737 -42.83 -24.34 14.76
N ILE A 738 -42.00 -25.37 14.52
CA ILE A 738 -41.54 -25.79 13.21
C ILE A 738 -42.14 -27.16 12.86
N THR A 739 -42.46 -27.36 11.58
CA THR A 739 -42.88 -28.64 11.07
C THR A 739 -41.73 -29.34 10.35
N LEU A 740 -41.44 -30.54 10.84
CA LEU A 740 -40.35 -31.36 10.30
C LEU A 740 -40.94 -32.66 9.69
N GLU A 741 -40.36 -33.05 8.56
CA GLU A 741 -40.65 -34.33 7.94
C GLU A 741 -39.33 -35.13 7.88
N SER A 742 -39.39 -36.37 8.46
CA SER A 742 -38.23 -37.24 8.43
C SER A 742 -37.97 -37.76 7.00
N TYR A 743 -36.73 -37.92 6.64
CA TYR A 743 -36.39 -38.70 5.47
C TYR A 743 -36.71 -40.18 5.73
N GLU A 744 -37.25 -40.86 4.72
CA GLU A 744 -37.54 -42.31 4.79
C GLU A 744 -36.24 -43.14 4.94
N GLU A 745 -36.36 -44.31 5.50
CA GLU A 745 -35.25 -45.27 5.61
C GLU A 745 -34.76 -45.61 4.18
N GLY A 746 -33.43 -45.48 3.94
CA GLY A 746 -32.83 -45.63 2.61
C GLY A 746 -32.95 -44.44 1.68
N ALA A 747 -33.44 -43.28 2.14
CA ALA A 747 -33.43 -42.06 1.35
C ALA A 747 -32.01 -41.59 1.09
N LYS A 748 -31.76 -41.13 -0.15
CA LYS A 748 -30.51 -40.50 -0.54
C LYS A 748 -30.70 -38.99 -0.56
N ILE A 749 -30.06 -38.27 0.35
CA ILE A 749 -30.10 -36.82 0.44
C ILE A 749 -29.04 -36.28 -0.53
N PRO A 750 -29.42 -35.47 -1.53
CA PRO A 750 -28.46 -34.97 -2.52
C PRO A 750 -27.40 -34.02 -1.90
N ALA A 751 -26.21 -33.99 -2.48
CA ALA A 751 -25.14 -33.06 -2.13
C ALA A 751 -25.62 -31.60 -2.09
N GLY A 752 -25.16 -30.85 -1.09
CA GLY A 752 -25.50 -29.43 -0.88
C GLY A 752 -26.90 -29.19 -0.29
N THR A 753 -27.64 -30.24 0.09
CA THR A 753 -29.00 -30.09 0.67
C THR A 753 -28.87 -29.77 2.16
N PRO A 754 -29.37 -28.61 2.64
CA PRO A 754 -29.42 -28.33 4.08
C PRO A 754 -30.50 -29.18 4.77
N VAL A 755 -30.13 -29.77 5.91
CA VAL A 755 -31.00 -30.68 6.69
C VAL A 755 -30.86 -30.41 8.18
N LEU A 756 -31.89 -30.77 8.93
CA LEU A 756 -31.75 -30.98 10.37
C LEU A 756 -31.48 -32.45 10.65
N PHE A 757 -30.79 -32.74 11.72
CA PHE A 757 -30.61 -34.11 12.20
C PHE A 757 -30.89 -34.21 13.71
N LYS A 758 -31.29 -35.39 14.16
CA LYS A 758 -31.48 -35.73 15.55
C LYS A 758 -30.66 -36.96 15.87
N MET A 759 -29.73 -36.82 16.84
CA MET A 759 -28.94 -37.94 17.35
C MET A 759 -29.81 -38.99 18.05
N ASN A 760 -29.49 -40.26 17.89
CA ASN A 760 -30.11 -41.32 18.66
C ASN A 760 -29.68 -41.26 20.15
N GLU A 761 -30.47 -41.83 21.04
CA GLU A 761 -30.22 -41.82 22.47
C GLU A 761 -28.87 -42.49 22.78
N GLY A 762 -28.00 -41.79 23.49
CA GLY A 762 -26.66 -42.27 23.87
C GLY A 762 -25.54 -41.94 22.88
N GLU A 763 -25.86 -41.49 21.65
CA GLU A 763 -24.87 -41.13 20.66
C GLU A 763 -24.46 -39.67 20.82
N GLN A 764 -23.16 -39.40 20.76
CA GLN A 764 -22.56 -38.02 20.84
C GLN A 764 -21.73 -37.63 19.64
N THR A 765 -21.42 -38.58 18.77
CA THR A 765 -20.59 -38.29 17.58
C THR A 765 -21.37 -38.63 16.32
N LEU A 766 -21.56 -37.65 15.47
CA LEU A 766 -22.08 -37.81 14.13
C LEU A 766 -20.92 -38.13 13.17
N SER A 767 -20.97 -39.22 12.46
CA SER A 767 -19.97 -39.67 11.46
C SER A 767 -20.69 -40.02 10.19
N ILE A 768 -20.44 -39.28 9.11
CA ILE A 768 -21.05 -39.51 7.79
C ILE A 768 -19.97 -39.87 6.81
N SER A 769 -20.17 -40.92 5.99
CA SER A 769 -19.22 -41.30 4.96
C SER A 769 -19.91 -41.53 3.61
N ALA A 770 -19.19 -41.32 2.52
CA ALA A 770 -19.68 -41.62 1.19
C ALA A 770 -18.53 -42.05 0.29
N GLN A 771 -18.77 -43.12 -0.52
CA GLN A 771 -17.80 -43.59 -1.52
C GLN A 771 -18.14 -43.00 -2.89
N ASP A 772 -17.10 -42.70 -3.69
CA ASP A 772 -17.21 -42.12 -5.03
C ASP A 772 -18.12 -40.89 -5.07
N ALA A 773 -18.05 -40.08 -4.06
CA ALA A 773 -18.93 -38.95 -3.79
C ALA A 773 -18.69 -37.81 -4.76
N GLY A 774 -19.71 -37.35 -5.44
CA GLY A 774 -19.69 -36.11 -6.23
C GLY A 774 -19.76 -34.87 -5.31
N ILE A 775 -18.76 -33.99 -5.42
CA ILE A 775 -18.61 -32.78 -4.60
C ILE A 775 -19.18 -31.56 -5.36
N VAL A 776 -20.10 -30.83 -4.73
CA VAL A 776 -20.71 -29.64 -5.31
C VAL A 776 -20.03 -28.35 -4.80
N THR A 777 -20.08 -27.27 -5.56
CA THR A 777 -19.43 -25.99 -5.26
C THR A 777 -20.25 -25.07 -4.35
N GLU A 778 -21.57 -25.28 -4.33
CA GLU A 778 -22.50 -24.41 -3.60
C GLU A 778 -23.62 -25.25 -2.96
N PRO A 779 -24.16 -24.83 -1.81
CA PRO A 779 -25.37 -25.38 -1.25
C PRO A 779 -26.55 -25.21 -2.20
N LYS A 780 -27.51 -26.14 -2.16
CA LYS A 780 -28.76 -26.00 -2.89
C LYS A 780 -29.64 -24.94 -2.22
N ALA A 781 -30.27 -24.10 -3.02
CA ALA A 781 -31.36 -23.26 -2.51
C ALA A 781 -32.53 -24.16 -2.06
N GLY A 782 -33.16 -23.81 -0.94
CA GLY A 782 -34.34 -24.48 -0.46
C GLY A 782 -35.49 -24.44 -1.50
N THR A 783 -36.24 -25.52 -1.60
CA THR A 783 -37.30 -25.67 -2.63
C THR A 783 -38.66 -25.14 -2.21
N ASN A 784 -38.81 -24.66 -0.96
CA ASN A 784 -40.05 -24.12 -0.46
C ASN A 784 -40.02 -22.58 -0.47
N THR A 785 -41.04 -21.94 -1.00
CA THR A 785 -41.13 -20.47 -1.12
C THR A 785 -41.31 -19.78 0.24
N ASP A 786 -41.83 -20.47 1.23
CA ASP A 786 -42.23 -19.89 2.52
C ASP A 786 -41.31 -20.25 3.68
N VAL A 787 -40.52 -21.32 3.56
CA VAL A 787 -39.60 -21.79 4.62
C VAL A 787 -38.32 -22.36 3.99
N ASN A 788 -37.20 -21.71 4.22
CA ASN A 788 -35.92 -22.13 3.64
C ASN A 788 -34.83 -22.29 4.71
N LEU A 789 -34.29 -23.51 4.82
CA LEU A 789 -32.97 -23.69 5.41
C LEU A 789 -31.93 -23.20 4.41
N VAL A 790 -31.09 -22.25 4.84
CA VAL A 790 -29.96 -21.78 4.03
C VAL A 790 -28.73 -22.59 4.39
N GLY A 791 -28.21 -23.35 3.42
CA GLY A 791 -27.00 -24.12 3.61
C GLY A 791 -25.74 -23.26 3.49
N SER A 792 -24.70 -23.62 4.23
CA SER A 792 -23.36 -23.07 4.09
C SER A 792 -22.32 -24.19 4.22
N PHE A 793 -21.25 -24.12 3.45
CA PHE A 793 -20.08 -24.97 3.61
C PHE A 793 -18.99 -24.31 4.44
N THR A 794 -19.22 -23.06 4.85
CA THR A 794 -18.32 -22.28 5.70
C THR A 794 -18.91 -22.15 7.11
N LYS A 795 -18.05 -22.08 8.12
CA LYS A 795 -18.45 -21.91 9.50
C LYS A 795 -19.32 -20.65 9.69
N ILE A 796 -20.56 -20.82 10.12
CA ILE A 796 -21.43 -19.71 10.50
C ILE A 796 -21.15 -19.39 11.97
N GLY A 797 -20.40 -18.34 12.26
CA GLY A 797 -20.10 -17.97 13.64
C GLY A 797 -18.75 -17.29 13.80
N GLY A 798 -18.51 -16.23 13.05
CA GLY A 798 -17.50 -15.22 13.35
C GLY A 798 -18.16 -13.95 13.86
N LYS A 799 -17.43 -13.08 14.50
CA LYS A 799 -17.85 -11.81 15.12
C LYS A 799 -18.65 -10.84 14.23
N ASP A 800 -18.95 -11.21 12.99
CA ASP A 800 -19.62 -10.35 12.00
C ASP A 800 -21.14 -10.62 11.85
N ASN A 801 -21.68 -11.61 12.54
CA ASN A 801 -23.13 -11.82 12.62
C ASN A 801 -23.71 -10.99 13.76
N GLN A 802 -23.82 -9.69 13.56
CA GLN A 802 -24.64 -8.84 14.42
C GLN A 802 -26.13 -9.18 14.19
N GLY A 803 -26.70 -10.01 15.08
CA GLY A 803 -28.14 -10.17 15.12
C GLY A 803 -28.71 -11.51 15.58
N LEU A 804 -27.88 -12.54 15.80
CA LEU A 804 -28.39 -13.80 16.36
C LEU A 804 -27.77 -13.98 17.76
N ALA A 805 -28.60 -13.97 18.77
CA ALA A 805 -28.19 -14.33 20.14
C ALA A 805 -27.88 -15.83 20.22
N ASP A 806 -26.98 -16.24 21.13
CA ASP A 806 -26.63 -17.67 21.38
C ASP A 806 -27.83 -18.59 21.72
N THR A 807 -29.02 -18.03 21.76
CA THR A 807 -30.29 -18.74 22.02
C THR A 807 -31.13 -19.03 20.76
N ASP A 808 -30.66 -18.57 19.56
CA ASP A 808 -31.43 -18.67 18.33
C ASP A 808 -31.06 -19.90 17.46
N TYR A 809 -30.37 -20.87 18.03
CA TYR A 809 -30.11 -22.16 17.38
C TYR A 809 -31.19 -23.20 17.79
N ILE A 810 -31.99 -23.59 16.81
CA ILE A 810 -32.80 -24.81 16.93
C ILE A 810 -31.90 -26.02 16.71
#